data_4da4532551f54cc7589d430456f7359c
#
_entry.id   4da4532551f54cc7589d430456f7359c
#
_cell.length_a   1.000
_cell.length_b   1.000
_cell.length_c   1.000
_cell.angle_alpha   90.00
_cell.angle_beta   90.00
_cell.angle_gamma   90.00
#
_symmetry.space_group_name_H-M   'P 1'
#
loop_
_entity.id
_entity.type
_entity.pdbx_description
1 polymer ?
#
loop_
_entity_poly.entity_id
_entity_poly.type
_entity_poly.pdbx_seq_one_letter_code
_entity_poly.pdbx_strand_id
1 'polypeptide(L)'
;MIYPQNFEQKIGFDQIRQLLKTKCLSTLGEERVESMDFSDSYDEINRRLEQVTEFVRIIQEEDDFPSQYFFDVRPSLKRIRVEGMYMDEQELFDLRRSLETIRDIVRFLQQTDDELADDDKVHSPYPALYELAGDIMVFPQLITRINNILDKFGKIKDNASPELLRIRRELASTTGSISRSLNNILRMAQSEGYVDKDVTPTMRDGRLVIPVAPGMKRKIRGIVHDESATGKTVFIEPAEVVEANNRIRELEGEERREIIRILTEFSATVRPQVPAILQSYEFLAEIDFIRSKALLGIDIKGVKPSFESKQAIDWFEAVHPLLQMSLAKHNKKVVPLDIVLTTEQRILLISGPNAGGKSVCLKTVGLLQYMLQCGMLVSMNERSHAGIFHSIFIDIGDEQSIEDDLSTYSSHLTNMKNMMKYCNEKSLILIDEFGGGTEPQIGGAIAEAVLKRFNAKKTFGVITTHYQNLKHFAEDHEGVVNGAMLYDRHEMRALFQLQIGNPGSSFAVEIARKIGLPKEVIADASEIVGSEYIQSDKYLQDIVRDKRYWETKRQNIRKREKVMEDTIARYERELEELEKSRKEILKKAKEDAEHLLEESNAKIENTIRTIKEAQAEKERTRMARQELTDFRQQVEAADKAALEEKIARKMEKLREKQERKKDKKNKQANQPAAQPVPKVVPIQAGDYVRIKGQTSVGQVMELNGKNAVVMFGLMKTNVKAERLERAEAPKQSLNTAKATFVSSETQERMYEKKLNFKQDIDVRGMRGDEAIQAVTYFIDDAILVGVSRVRILHGTGTGILRTLIRQYLATVPGVKHFQDEHVQFGGAGITVVDLK
;
A
#
# COMPACT_ATOMS: atom_id res chain seq x y z
N MET A 1 -7.71 -8.77 28.95
CA MET A 1 -8.91 -7.90 29.17
C MET A 1 -8.59 -6.48 28.75
N ILE A 2 -9.43 -5.88 27.90
CA ILE A 2 -9.27 -4.48 27.43
C ILE A 2 -10.41 -3.65 27.99
N TYR A 3 -10.14 -2.44 28.52
CA TYR A 3 -11.13 -1.58 29.14
C TYR A 3 -10.79 -0.10 28.88
N PRO A 4 -11.75 0.77 28.60
CA PRO A 4 -13.20 0.55 28.44
C PRO A 4 -13.58 -0.09 27.11
N GLN A 5 -14.89 -0.29 26.85
CA GLN A 5 -15.35 -0.91 25.60
C GLN A 5 -14.98 -0.10 24.35
N ASN A 6 -14.94 1.23 24.45
CA ASN A 6 -14.52 2.16 23.39
C ASN A 6 -13.00 2.38 23.34
N PHE A 7 -12.21 1.45 23.88
CA PHE A 7 -10.76 1.52 23.96
C PHE A 7 -10.12 1.85 22.61
N GLU A 8 -10.47 1.10 21.56
CA GLU A 8 -9.90 1.28 20.23
C GLU A 8 -10.10 2.69 19.66
N GLN A 9 -11.30 3.28 19.87
CA GLN A 9 -11.59 4.66 19.47
C GLN A 9 -10.73 5.66 20.23
N LYS A 10 -10.56 5.45 21.56
CA LYS A 10 -9.79 6.37 22.43
C LYS A 10 -8.31 6.42 22.06
N ILE A 11 -7.72 5.29 21.61
CA ILE A 11 -6.31 5.24 21.16
C ILE A 11 -6.15 5.48 19.66
N GLY A 12 -7.24 5.54 18.88
CA GLY A 12 -7.25 5.71 17.43
C GLY A 12 -7.00 4.41 16.64
N PHE A 13 -7.19 3.24 17.25
CA PHE A 13 -7.00 1.97 16.57
C PHE A 13 -8.10 1.67 15.53
N ASP A 14 -9.28 2.24 15.71
CA ASP A 14 -10.35 2.26 14.71
C ASP A 14 -9.89 2.83 13.36
N GLN A 15 -9.07 3.90 13.38
CA GLN A 15 -8.47 4.47 12.17
C GLN A 15 -7.42 3.52 11.57
N ILE A 16 -6.66 2.80 12.40
CA ILE A 16 -5.73 1.76 11.94
C ILE A 16 -6.50 0.63 11.24
N ARG A 17 -7.63 0.18 11.81
CA ARG A 17 -8.51 -0.81 11.14
C ARG A 17 -9.01 -0.33 9.78
N GLN A 18 -9.42 0.94 9.68
CA GLN A 18 -9.83 1.52 8.39
C GLN A 18 -8.67 1.54 7.39
N LEU A 19 -7.47 1.91 7.81
CA LEU A 19 -6.29 1.88 6.95
C LEU A 19 -5.98 0.45 6.47
N LEU A 20 -6.08 -0.55 7.34
CA LEU A 20 -5.90 -1.96 6.96
C LEU A 20 -6.93 -2.40 5.91
N LYS A 21 -8.21 -2.07 6.10
CA LYS A 21 -9.27 -2.39 5.12
C LYS A 21 -8.97 -1.82 3.74
N THR A 22 -8.46 -0.60 3.65
CA THR A 22 -8.09 0.00 2.35
C THR A 22 -6.95 -0.74 1.65
N LYS A 23 -6.20 -1.57 2.36
CA LYS A 23 -5.08 -2.36 1.85
C LYS A 23 -5.44 -3.81 1.52
N CYS A 24 -6.61 -4.27 1.96
CA CYS A 24 -7.13 -5.57 1.59
C CYS A 24 -7.48 -5.62 0.10
N LEU A 25 -7.31 -6.78 -0.51
CA LEU A 25 -7.66 -7.06 -1.91
C LEU A 25 -9.11 -7.49 -2.03
N SER A 26 -9.70 -7.99 -0.94
CA SER A 26 -11.01 -8.61 -0.94
C SER A 26 -11.78 -8.35 0.36
N THR A 27 -13.09 -8.58 0.29
CA THR A 27 -13.97 -8.59 1.47
C THR A 27 -13.56 -9.67 2.48
N LEU A 28 -12.87 -10.74 2.03
CA LEU A 28 -12.33 -11.79 2.89
C LEU A 28 -11.31 -11.24 3.88
N GLY A 29 -10.35 -10.45 3.39
CA GLY A 29 -9.36 -9.77 4.22
C GLY A 29 -9.99 -8.71 5.13
N GLU A 30 -10.99 -7.96 4.63
CA GLU A 30 -11.72 -6.96 5.43
C GLU A 30 -12.44 -7.61 6.63
N GLU A 31 -13.09 -8.76 6.46
CA GLU A 31 -13.72 -9.51 7.54
C GLU A 31 -12.69 -9.93 8.61
N ARG A 32 -11.47 -10.33 8.18
CA ARG A 32 -10.37 -10.64 9.11
C ARG A 32 -9.91 -9.40 9.87
N VAL A 33 -9.85 -8.22 9.23
CA VAL A 33 -9.54 -6.96 9.90
C VAL A 33 -10.62 -6.62 10.93
N GLU A 34 -11.91 -6.86 10.65
CA GLU A 34 -12.99 -6.63 11.61
C GLU A 34 -12.90 -7.57 12.82
N SER A 35 -12.61 -8.84 12.58
CA SER A 35 -12.50 -9.85 13.63
C SER A 35 -11.14 -9.93 14.31
N MET A 36 -10.22 -8.99 13.98
CA MET A 36 -8.89 -8.95 14.60
C MET A 36 -8.99 -8.62 16.09
N ASP A 37 -8.49 -9.49 16.93
CA ASP A 37 -8.54 -9.40 18.37
C ASP A 37 -7.14 -9.25 19.00
N PHE A 38 -7.14 -8.61 20.17
CA PHE A 38 -6.00 -8.53 21.06
C PHE A 38 -5.67 -9.91 21.66
N SER A 39 -4.44 -10.36 21.50
CA SER A 39 -3.94 -11.61 22.10
C SER A 39 -3.04 -11.35 23.30
N ASP A 40 -3.08 -12.25 24.27
CA ASP A 40 -2.20 -12.31 25.43
C ASP A 40 -1.32 -13.59 25.45
N SER A 41 -1.30 -14.33 24.34
CA SER A 41 -0.42 -15.48 24.10
C SER A 41 0.86 -15.05 23.40
N TYR A 42 1.99 -15.27 24.07
CA TYR A 42 3.32 -14.94 23.52
C TYR A 42 3.60 -15.65 22.19
N ASP A 43 3.35 -16.96 22.14
CA ASP A 43 3.64 -17.78 20.96
C ASP A 43 2.79 -17.36 19.77
N GLU A 44 1.51 -17.06 20.02
CA GLU A 44 0.59 -16.59 18.97
C GLU A 44 1.00 -15.23 18.42
N ILE A 45 1.31 -14.26 19.30
CA ILE A 45 1.73 -12.91 18.89
C ILE A 45 3.03 -13.00 18.10
N ASN A 46 4.02 -13.76 18.61
CA ASN A 46 5.31 -13.90 17.96
C ASN A 46 5.17 -14.52 16.56
N ARG A 47 4.36 -15.59 16.42
CA ARG A 47 4.06 -16.21 15.13
C ARG A 47 3.41 -15.23 14.17
N ARG A 48 2.40 -14.44 14.61
CA ARG A 48 1.75 -13.42 13.78
C ARG A 48 2.74 -12.34 13.33
N LEU A 49 3.63 -11.90 14.22
CA LEU A 49 4.68 -10.92 13.89
C LEU A 49 5.70 -11.48 12.89
N GLU A 50 6.10 -12.75 13.03
CA GLU A 50 6.98 -13.42 12.05
C GLU A 50 6.32 -13.47 10.66
N GLN A 51 5.05 -13.92 10.59
CA GLN A 51 4.30 -13.98 9.33
C GLN A 51 4.25 -12.62 8.63
N VAL A 52 3.99 -11.54 9.38
CA VAL A 52 3.96 -10.19 8.82
C VAL A 52 5.36 -9.74 8.39
N THR A 53 6.40 -10.08 9.16
CA THR A 53 7.80 -9.74 8.82
C THR A 53 8.26 -10.46 7.55
N GLU A 54 7.96 -11.75 7.43
CA GLU A 54 8.23 -12.54 6.22
C GLU A 54 7.48 -11.97 5.01
N PHE A 55 6.22 -11.56 5.20
CA PHE A 55 5.46 -10.96 4.12
C PHE A 55 6.00 -9.59 3.68
N VAL A 56 6.55 -8.79 4.60
CA VAL A 56 7.27 -7.56 4.25
C VAL A 56 8.49 -7.87 3.39
N ARG A 57 9.22 -8.95 3.69
CA ARG A 57 10.35 -9.40 2.86
C ARG A 57 9.88 -9.80 1.47
N ILE A 58 8.79 -10.58 1.36
CA ILE A 58 8.18 -10.93 0.07
C ILE A 58 7.86 -9.67 -0.74
N ILE A 59 7.20 -8.68 -0.16
CA ILE A 59 6.84 -7.44 -0.88
C ILE A 59 8.09 -6.65 -1.34
N GLN A 60 9.20 -6.74 -0.61
CA GLN A 60 10.42 -5.97 -0.89
C GLN A 60 11.42 -6.69 -1.81
N GLU A 61 11.43 -8.01 -1.81
CA GLU A 61 12.45 -8.83 -2.45
C GLU A 61 11.91 -9.60 -3.66
N GLU A 62 10.59 -9.89 -3.70
CA GLU A 62 9.97 -10.75 -4.72
C GLU A 62 8.96 -9.97 -5.56
N ASP A 63 9.10 -10.06 -6.88
CA ASP A 63 8.17 -9.42 -7.83
C ASP A 63 7.02 -10.36 -8.25
N ASP A 64 7.16 -11.67 -8.02
CA ASP A 64 6.31 -12.71 -8.59
C ASP A 64 5.25 -13.28 -7.61
N PHE A 65 5.05 -12.67 -6.44
CA PHE A 65 4.03 -13.13 -5.51
C PHE A 65 2.62 -13.00 -6.10
N PRO A 66 1.80 -14.08 -6.14
CA PRO A 66 0.48 -14.07 -6.77
C PRO A 66 -0.55 -13.29 -5.94
N SER A 67 -0.64 -11.98 -6.17
CA SER A 67 -1.52 -11.04 -5.46
C SER A 67 -2.78 -10.66 -6.24
N GLN A 68 -3.20 -11.47 -7.23
CA GLN A 68 -4.35 -11.19 -8.07
C GLN A 68 -5.51 -12.15 -7.78
N TYR A 69 -6.74 -11.74 -8.11
CA TYR A 69 -7.94 -12.58 -8.12
C TYR A 69 -8.38 -13.14 -6.74
N PHE A 70 -8.46 -12.28 -5.76
CA PHE A 70 -9.00 -12.58 -4.43
C PHE A 70 -10.53 -12.39 -4.43
N PHE A 71 -11.27 -13.26 -5.10
CA PHE A 71 -12.72 -13.17 -5.18
C PHE A 71 -13.39 -13.94 -4.05
N ASP A 72 -14.46 -13.40 -3.47
CA ASP A 72 -15.26 -14.12 -2.48
C ASP A 72 -16.41 -14.89 -3.14
N VAL A 73 -16.21 -16.17 -3.34
CA VAL A 73 -17.27 -17.09 -3.83
C VAL A 73 -17.85 -18.00 -2.75
N ARG A 74 -17.57 -17.73 -1.47
CA ARG A 74 -18.14 -18.48 -0.34
C ARG A 74 -19.68 -18.48 -0.34
N PRO A 75 -20.39 -17.37 -0.66
CA PRO A 75 -21.85 -17.39 -0.77
C PRO A 75 -22.34 -18.38 -1.81
N SER A 76 -21.70 -18.43 -2.98
CA SER A 76 -22.04 -19.35 -4.07
C SER A 76 -21.75 -20.82 -3.69
N LEU A 77 -20.60 -21.08 -3.04
CA LEU A 77 -20.23 -22.38 -2.51
C LEU A 77 -21.23 -22.88 -1.45
N LYS A 78 -21.70 -22.01 -0.55
CA LYS A 78 -22.73 -22.32 0.43
C LYS A 78 -24.07 -22.64 -0.25
N ARG A 79 -24.45 -21.89 -1.29
CA ARG A 79 -25.69 -22.08 -2.07
C ARG A 79 -25.72 -23.45 -2.76
N ILE A 80 -24.64 -23.87 -3.41
CA ILE A 80 -24.58 -25.14 -4.15
C ILE A 80 -24.58 -26.39 -3.24
N ARG A 81 -24.52 -26.23 -1.92
CA ARG A 81 -24.75 -27.36 -0.99
C ARG A 81 -26.13 -27.94 -1.16
N VAL A 82 -27.10 -27.11 -1.56
CA VAL A 82 -28.46 -27.56 -1.86
C VAL A 82 -28.47 -28.26 -3.21
N GLU A 83 -29.06 -29.44 -3.26
CA GLU A 83 -29.14 -30.24 -4.49
C GLU A 83 -29.96 -29.49 -5.56
N GLY A 84 -29.51 -29.56 -6.81
CA GLY A 84 -30.14 -28.84 -7.93
C GLY A 84 -29.67 -27.39 -8.10
N MET A 85 -29.03 -26.78 -7.10
CA MET A 85 -28.42 -25.45 -7.26
C MET A 85 -27.09 -25.51 -8.01
N TYR A 86 -26.79 -24.47 -8.76
CA TYR A 86 -25.57 -24.36 -9.56
C TYR A 86 -24.91 -23.00 -9.42
N MET A 87 -23.62 -22.92 -9.77
CA MET A 87 -22.86 -21.68 -9.94
C MET A 87 -23.03 -21.19 -11.37
N ASP A 88 -23.24 -19.87 -11.55
CA ASP A 88 -23.28 -19.28 -12.88
C ASP A 88 -21.88 -19.18 -13.52
N GLU A 89 -21.79 -18.67 -14.74
CA GLU A 89 -20.55 -18.55 -15.49
C GLU A 89 -19.52 -17.67 -14.78
N GLN A 90 -19.98 -16.54 -14.21
CA GLN A 90 -19.11 -15.59 -13.53
C GLN A 90 -18.61 -16.15 -12.21
N GLU A 91 -19.47 -16.73 -11.41
CA GLU A 91 -19.14 -17.38 -10.14
C GLU A 91 -18.14 -18.54 -10.34
N LEU A 92 -18.34 -19.30 -11.42
CA LEU A 92 -17.44 -20.40 -11.78
C LEU A 92 -16.06 -19.88 -12.25
N PHE A 93 -16.06 -18.77 -12.96
CA PHE A 93 -14.87 -18.10 -13.43
C PHE A 93 -14.06 -17.53 -12.26
N ASP A 94 -14.74 -16.89 -11.31
CA ASP A 94 -14.13 -16.33 -10.11
C ASP A 94 -13.61 -17.45 -9.18
N LEU A 95 -14.34 -18.56 -9.05
CA LEU A 95 -13.88 -19.75 -8.34
C LEU A 95 -12.58 -20.29 -8.95
N ARG A 96 -12.52 -20.42 -10.28
CA ARG A 96 -11.31 -20.87 -10.97
C ARG A 96 -10.12 -20.01 -10.63
N ARG A 97 -10.27 -18.67 -10.81
CA ARG A 97 -9.19 -17.70 -10.59
C ARG A 97 -8.70 -17.72 -9.14
N SER A 98 -9.64 -17.76 -8.18
CA SER A 98 -9.27 -17.83 -6.76
C SER A 98 -8.55 -19.14 -6.42
N LEU A 99 -8.99 -20.29 -6.98
CA LEU A 99 -8.31 -21.56 -6.78
C LEU A 99 -6.93 -21.61 -7.44
N GLU A 100 -6.75 -20.98 -8.60
CA GLU A 100 -5.45 -20.79 -9.24
C GLU A 100 -4.54 -19.95 -8.35
N THR A 101 -5.03 -18.82 -7.83
CA THR A 101 -4.29 -17.97 -6.88
C THR A 101 -3.89 -18.73 -5.61
N ILE A 102 -4.82 -19.46 -4.99
CA ILE A 102 -4.52 -20.27 -3.80
C ILE A 102 -3.42 -21.31 -4.11
N ARG A 103 -3.53 -22.04 -5.22
CA ARG A 103 -2.52 -23.00 -5.65
C ARG A 103 -1.14 -22.35 -5.83
N ASP A 104 -1.12 -21.20 -6.48
CA ASP A 104 0.12 -20.51 -6.80
C ASP A 104 0.76 -19.88 -5.55
N ILE A 105 -0.04 -19.38 -4.59
CA ILE A 105 0.44 -18.93 -3.27
C ILE A 105 1.02 -20.11 -2.48
N VAL A 106 0.30 -21.23 -2.40
CA VAL A 106 0.78 -22.43 -1.70
C VAL A 106 2.09 -22.91 -2.31
N ARG A 107 2.16 -22.96 -3.65
CA ARG A 107 3.38 -23.35 -4.36
C ARG A 107 4.53 -22.39 -4.10
N PHE A 108 4.27 -21.09 -4.09
CA PHE A 108 5.27 -20.07 -3.79
C PHE A 108 5.83 -20.24 -2.37
N LEU A 109 4.96 -20.40 -1.37
CA LEU A 109 5.37 -20.55 0.02
C LEU A 109 6.03 -21.90 0.34
N GLN A 110 5.75 -22.94 -0.45
CA GLN A 110 6.35 -24.27 -0.31
C GLN A 110 7.65 -24.45 -1.11
N GLN A 111 8.15 -23.43 -1.77
CA GLN A 111 9.48 -23.46 -2.39
C GLN A 111 10.54 -23.62 -1.30
N THR A 112 11.43 -24.58 -1.51
CA THR A 112 12.57 -24.87 -0.63
C THR A 112 13.85 -24.44 -1.34
N ASP A 113 14.74 -23.79 -0.61
CA ASP A 113 16.08 -23.51 -1.12
C ASP A 113 16.92 -24.80 -1.08
N ASP A 114 17.10 -25.42 -2.23
CA ASP A 114 17.96 -26.62 -2.39
C ASP A 114 19.45 -26.33 -2.09
N GLU A 115 19.85 -25.06 -2.00
CA GLU A 115 21.24 -24.66 -1.71
C GLU A 115 21.61 -24.73 -0.20
N LEU A 116 20.66 -24.92 0.70
CA LEU A 116 20.86 -24.94 2.17
C LEU A 116 20.56 -26.31 2.80
N ALA A 117 20.53 -27.35 2.03
CA ALA A 117 20.25 -28.72 2.50
C ALA A 117 21.44 -29.26 3.32
N ASP A 118 21.51 -28.92 4.58
CA ASP A 118 22.27 -29.66 5.61
C ASP A 118 21.26 -30.25 6.60
N ASP A 119 21.26 -31.59 6.69
CA ASP A 119 20.55 -32.45 7.65
C ASP A 119 19.04 -32.21 7.89
N ASP A 120 18.19 -33.06 7.25
CA ASP A 120 16.82 -33.45 7.65
C ASP A 120 15.78 -32.33 7.95
N LYS A 121 16.04 -31.05 7.68
CA LYS A 121 15.05 -29.97 7.84
C LYS A 121 14.80 -29.25 6.52
N VAL A 122 13.53 -29.23 6.10
CA VAL A 122 13.05 -28.40 5.01
C VAL A 122 13.28 -26.94 5.37
N HIS A 123 14.20 -26.27 4.69
CA HIS A 123 14.49 -24.84 4.90
C HIS A 123 13.70 -24.02 3.89
N SER A 124 12.52 -23.57 4.31
CA SER A 124 11.78 -22.54 3.56
C SER A 124 12.37 -21.16 3.85
N PRO A 125 12.48 -20.26 2.87
CA PRO A 125 12.86 -18.86 3.09
C PRO A 125 11.84 -18.11 3.96
N TYR A 126 10.60 -18.63 4.09
CA TYR A 126 9.47 -18.04 4.83
C TYR A 126 8.83 -19.08 5.75
N PRO A 127 9.51 -19.51 6.85
CA PRO A 127 9.06 -20.64 7.67
C PRO A 127 7.70 -20.45 8.34
N ALA A 128 7.36 -19.24 8.81
CA ALA A 128 6.08 -18.97 9.46
C ALA A 128 4.89 -18.93 8.48
N LEU A 129 5.12 -18.52 7.24
CA LEU A 129 4.13 -18.58 6.16
C LEU A 129 4.05 -19.98 5.55
N TYR A 130 5.18 -20.70 5.49
CA TYR A 130 5.22 -22.10 5.08
C TYR A 130 4.33 -22.98 5.98
N GLU A 131 4.43 -22.81 7.30
CA GLU A 131 3.58 -23.52 8.27
C GLU A 131 2.10 -23.25 8.01
N LEU A 132 1.73 -22.01 7.69
CA LEU A 132 0.36 -21.62 7.35
C LEU A 132 -0.16 -22.32 6.08
N ALA A 133 0.71 -22.57 5.11
CA ALA A 133 0.39 -23.21 3.83
C ALA A 133 0.42 -24.75 3.89
N GLY A 134 0.96 -25.35 4.98
CA GLY A 134 1.26 -26.78 5.06
C GLY A 134 0.06 -27.69 4.86
N ASP A 135 -1.08 -27.35 5.46
CA ASP A 135 -2.30 -28.19 5.48
C ASP A 135 -3.35 -27.77 4.44
N ILE A 136 -3.00 -26.84 3.53
CA ILE A 136 -3.96 -26.28 2.57
C ILE A 136 -4.12 -27.16 1.35
N MET A 137 -5.37 -27.62 1.14
CA MET A 137 -5.70 -28.43 -0.02
C MET A 137 -5.81 -27.56 -1.27
N VAL A 138 -5.12 -27.97 -2.34
CA VAL A 138 -5.23 -27.37 -3.68
C VAL A 138 -6.06 -28.27 -4.60
N PHE A 139 -6.74 -27.67 -5.58
CA PHE A 139 -7.75 -28.34 -6.42
C PHE A 139 -7.40 -28.33 -7.92
N PRO A 140 -6.26 -28.90 -8.36
CA PRO A 140 -5.84 -28.85 -9.76
C PRO A 140 -6.82 -29.53 -10.71
N GLN A 141 -7.49 -30.60 -10.24
CA GLN A 141 -8.49 -31.31 -11.05
C GLN A 141 -9.74 -30.46 -11.29
N LEU A 142 -10.21 -29.68 -10.28
CA LEU A 142 -11.32 -28.75 -10.44
C LEU A 142 -10.96 -27.64 -11.41
N ILE A 143 -9.77 -27.05 -11.28
CA ILE A 143 -9.26 -26.02 -12.19
C ILE A 143 -9.25 -26.54 -13.63
N THR A 144 -8.75 -27.75 -13.87
CA THR A 144 -8.73 -28.39 -15.18
C THR A 144 -10.13 -28.60 -15.73
N ARG A 145 -11.07 -29.05 -14.89
CA ARG A 145 -12.48 -29.25 -15.32
C ARG A 145 -13.15 -27.93 -15.65
N ILE A 146 -12.93 -26.87 -14.84
CA ILE A 146 -13.48 -25.55 -15.16
C ILE A 146 -12.87 -25.02 -16.47
N ASN A 147 -11.58 -25.22 -16.69
CA ASN A 147 -10.91 -24.86 -17.94
C ASN A 147 -11.44 -25.63 -19.18
N ASN A 148 -12.04 -26.80 -19.00
CA ASN A 148 -12.73 -27.50 -20.08
C ASN A 148 -14.09 -26.88 -20.40
N ILE A 149 -14.77 -26.28 -19.41
CA ILE A 149 -16.09 -25.64 -19.54
C ILE A 149 -15.96 -24.18 -19.99
N LEU A 150 -15.08 -23.41 -19.34
CA LEU A 150 -14.92 -21.97 -19.60
C LEU A 150 -13.67 -21.67 -20.44
N ASP A 151 -13.77 -20.63 -21.23
CA ASP A 151 -12.64 -20.03 -21.93
C ASP A 151 -11.83 -19.08 -21.02
N LYS A 152 -10.83 -18.41 -21.59
CA LYS A 152 -9.99 -17.44 -20.89
C LYS A 152 -10.73 -16.17 -20.46
N PHE A 153 -11.89 -15.89 -21.01
CA PHE A 153 -12.73 -14.73 -20.72
C PHE A 153 -13.92 -15.07 -19.79
N GLY A 154 -14.05 -16.32 -19.34
CA GLY A 154 -15.14 -16.77 -18.49
C GLY A 154 -16.42 -17.14 -19.24
N LYS A 155 -16.37 -17.29 -20.57
CA LYS A 155 -17.51 -17.74 -21.37
C LYS A 155 -17.47 -19.23 -21.55
N ILE A 156 -18.67 -19.86 -21.58
CA ILE A 156 -18.77 -21.29 -21.84
C ILE A 156 -18.30 -21.60 -23.25
N LYS A 157 -17.36 -22.51 -23.35
CA LYS A 157 -16.78 -22.97 -24.62
C LYS A 157 -17.83 -23.68 -25.46
N ASP A 158 -17.72 -23.56 -26.79
CA ASP A 158 -18.63 -24.24 -27.69
C ASP A 158 -18.56 -25.79 -27.55
N ASN A 159 -17.38 -26.30 -27.21
CA ASN A 159 -17.13 -27.72 -27.01
C ASN A 159 -17.24 -28.18 -25.53
N ALA A 160 -17.87 -27.39 -24.66
CA ALA A 160 -18.09 -27.73 -23.27
C ALA A 160 -18.97 -29.00 -23.13
N SER A 161 -19.88 -29.22 -24.09
CA SER A 161 -20.54 -30.51 -24.29
C SER A 161 -20.73 -30.77 -25.82
N PRO A 162 -20.89 -32.03 -26.22
CA PRO A 162 -21.19 -32.37 -27.62
C PRO A 162 -22.51 -31.75 -28.07
N GLU A 163 -23.50 -31.68 -27.17
CA GLU A 163 -24.83 -31.13 -27.47
C GLU A 163 -24.78 -29.62 -27.63
N LEU A 164 -24.07 -28.90 -26.78
CA LEU A 164 -23.86 -27.46 -26.92
C LEU A 164 -23.20 -27.10 -28.27
N LEU A 165 -22.18 -27.89 -28.63
CA LEU A 165 -21.51 -27.73 -29.91
C LEU A 165 -22.46 -27.91 -31.10
N ARG A 166 -23.37 -28.90 -31.05
CA ARG A 166 -24.40 -29.13 -32.03
C ARG A 166 -25.35 -27.94 -32.14
N ILE A 167 -25.88 -27.50 -31.01
CA ILE A 167 -26.83 -26.38 -30.92
C ILE A 167 -26.21 -25.08 -31.47
N ARG A 168 -25.01 -24.71 -31.05
CA ARG A 168 -24.32 -23.50 -31.50
C ARG A 168 -23.99 -23.53 -32.99
N ARG A 169 -23.59 -24.69 -33.52
CA ARG A 169 -23.39 -24.85 -35.00
C ARG A 169 -24.69 -24.69 -35.77
N GLU A 170 -25.77 -25.28 -35.29
CA GLU A 170 -27.09 -25.14 -35.92
C GLU A 170 -27.57 -23.68 -35.84
N LEU A 171 -27.41 -23.01 -34.69
CA LEU A 171 -27.72 -21.61 -34.47
C LEU A 171 -26.96 -20.70 -35.46
N ALA A 172 -25.64 -20.88 -35.55
CA ALA A 172 -24.80 -20.11 -36.49
C ALA A 172 -25.20 -20.37 -37.96
N SER A 173 -25.51 -21.62 -38.31
CA SER A 173 -25.98 -21.98 -39.66
C SER A 173 -27.34 -21.36 -40.01
N THR A 174 -28.28 -21.41 -39.04
CA THR A 174 -29.64 -20.86 -39.20
C THR A 174 -29.58 -19.33 -39.30
N THR A 175 -28.81 -18.68 -38.43
CA THR A 175 -28.58 -17.22 -38.46
C THR A 175 -27.96 -16.79 -39.79
N GLY A 176 -26.92 -17.54 -40.25
CA GLY A 176 -26.31 -17.28 -41.56
C GLY A 176 -27.21 -17.53 -42.76
N SER A 177 -28.29 -18.33 -42.63
CA SER A 177 -29.24 -18.62 -43.67
C SER A 177 -30.24 -17.48 -43.87
N ILE A 178 -30.61 -16.74 -42.82
CA ILE A 178 -31.61 -15.65 -42.86
C ILE A 178 -31.25 -14.61 -43.92
N SER A 179 -30.03 -14.09 -43.89
CA SER A 179 -29.59 -13.07 -44.85
C SER A 179 -29.60 -13.58 -46.29
N ARG A 180 -29.28 -14.86 -46.50
CA ARG A 180 -29.31 -15.47 -47.82
C ARG A 180 -30.74 -15.66 -48.29
N SER A 181 -31.62 -16.21 -47.48
CA SER A 181 -33.02 -16.39 -47.80
C SER A 181 -33.69 -15.05 -48.07
N LEU A 182 -33.47 -14.05 -47.21
CA LEU A 182 -34.03 -12.70 -47.40
C LEU A 182 -33.57 -12.05 -48.70
N ASN A 183 -32.27 -12.12 -49.04
CA ASN A 183 -31.75 -11.60 -50.29
C ASN A 183 -32.28 -12.35 -51.52
N ASN A 184 -32.50 -13.66 -51.44
CA ASN A 184 -33.08 -14.45 -52.51
C ASN A 184 -34.55 -14.06 -52.73
N ILE A 185 -35.32 -13.93 -51.64
CA ILE A 185 -36.73 -13.49 -51.73
C ILE A 185 -36.83 -12.07 -52.26
N LEU A 186 -35.94 -11.17 -51.84
CA LEU A 186 -35.88 -9.80 -52.35
C LEU A 186 -35.59 -9.76 -53.83
N ARG A 187 -34.58 -10.51 -54.32
CA ARG A 187 -34.25 -10.60 -55.77
C ARG A 187 -35.38 -11.15 -56.56
N MET A 188 -36.06 -12.18 -56.07
CA MET A 188 -37.25 -12.76 -56.74
C MET A 188 -38.38 -11.74 -56.77
N ALA A 189 -38.68 -11.03 -55.66
CA ALA A 189 -39.68 -9.98 -55.63
C ALA A 189 -39.34 -8.78 -56.53
N GLN A 190 -38.08 -8.42 -56.67
CA GLN A 190 -37.60 -7.40 -57.63
C GLN A 190 -37.69 -7.85 -59.04
N SER A 191 -37.37 -9.11 -59.36
CA SER A 191 -37.47 -9.66 -60.71
C SER A 191 -38.95 -9.75 -61.24
N GLU A 192 -39.89 -10.02 -60.31
CA GLU A 192 -41.29 -10.10 -60.58
C GLU A 192 -42.03 -8.76 -60.49
N GLY A 193 -41.30 -7.66 -60.12
CA GLY A 193 -41.87 -6.30 -60.07
C GLY A 193 -42.72 -6.03 -58.82
N TYR A 194 -42.64 -6.86 -57.80
CA TYR A 194 -43.36 -6.66 -56.51
C TYR A 194 -42.69 -5.64 -55.62
N VAL A 195 -41.39 -5.44 -55.80
CA VAL A 195 -40.52 -4.54 -55.02
C VAL A 195 -39.61 -3.80 -56.01
N ASP A 196 -39.38 -2.51 -55.80
CA ASP A 196 -38.51 -1.71 -56.67
C ASP A 196 -37.07 -2.19 -56.58
N LYS A 197 -36.30 -2.01 -57.70
CA LYS A 197 -34.92 -2.50 -57.81
C LYS A 197 -33.95 -1.90 -56.74
N ASP A 198 -34.25 -0.69 -56.27
CA ASP A 198 -33.41 0.06 -55.31
C ASP A 198 -33.73 -0.25 -53.83
N VAL A 199 -34.73 -1.08 -53.57
CA VAL A 199 -35.13 -1.46 -52.20
C VAL A 199 -34.15 -2.43 -51.62
N THR A 200 -33.74 -2.17 -50.39
CA THR A 200 -32.91 -3.04 -49.55
C THR A 200 -33.68 -3.49 -48.31
N PRO A 201 -33.33 -4.65 -47.72
CA PRO A 201 -33.91 -5.07 -46.46
C PRO A 201 -33.64 -4.02 -45.38
N THR A 202 -34.63 -3.77 -44.55
CA THR A 202 -34.54 -2.82 -43.43
C THR A 202 -34.82 -3.55 -42.11
N MET A 203 -34.32 -2.98 -41.00
CA MET A 203 -34.63 -3.50 -39.68
C MET A 203 -35.77 -2.72 -39.06
N ARG A 204 -36.81 -3.43 -38.59
CA ARG A 204 -37.93 -2.90 -37.82
C ARG A 204 -38.15 -3.77 -36.61
N ASP A 205 -38.18 -3.14 -35.43
CA ASP A 205 -38.37 -3.83 -34.14
C ASP A 205 -37.42 -5.04 -33.96
N GLY A 206 -36.17 -4.90 -34.42
CA GLY A 206 -35.16 -5.96 -34.34
C GLY A 206 -35.35 -7.10 -35.38
N ARG A 207 -36.23 -6.93 -36.38
CA ARG A 207 -36.48 -7.93 -37.42
C ARG A 207 -36.11 -7.40 -38.79
N LEU A 208 -35.57 -8.28 -39.60
CA LEU A 208 -35.27 -7.96 -41.02
C LEU A 208 -36.54 -8.09 -41.84
N VAL A 209 -36.97 -6.99 -42.48
CA VAL A 209 -38.18 -6.88 -43.23
C VAL A 209 -37.91 -6.34 -44.64
N ILE A 210 -38.76 -6.69 -45.58
CA ILE A 210 -38.76 -6.15 -46.94
C ILE A 210 -39.82 -5.07 -47.02
N PRO A 211 -39.48 -3.82 -47.40
CA PRO A 211 -40.46 -2.77 -47.66
C PRO A 211 -41.15 -3.03 -49.03
N VAL A 212 -42.46 -3.10 -48.97
CA VAL A 212 -43.34 -3.47 -50.17
C VAL A 212 -44.45 -2.47 -50.29
N ALA A 213 -44.87 -2.17 -51.53
CA ALA A 213 -46.06 -1.36 -51.78
C ALA A 213 -47.34 -2.07 -51.28
N PRO A 214 -48.33 -1.35 -50.66
CA PRO A 214 -49.51 -1.94 -50.06
C PRO A 214 -50.34 -2.86 -50.97
N GLY A 215 -50.37 -2.54 -52.25
CA GLY A 215 -51.08 -3.34 -53.31
C GLY A 215 -50.41 -4.68 -53.59
N MET A 216 -49.12 -4.83 -53.26
CA MET A 216 -48.31 -6.03 -53.47
C MET A 216 -48.13 -6.89 -52.22
N LYS A 217 -48.68 -6.49 -51.04
CA LYS A 217 -48.49 -7.18 -49.76
C LYS A 217 -48.86 -8.67 -49.74
N ARG A 218 -49.82 -9.09 -50.64
CA ARG A 218 -50.25 -10.51 -50.73
C ARG A 218 -49.32 -11.35 -51.63
N LYS A 219 -48.39 -10.74 -52.34
CA LYS A 219 -47.46 -11.44 -53.24
C LYS A 219 -46.26 -12.02 -52.56
N ILE A 220 -45.83 -11.43 -51.39
CA ILE A 220 -44.84 -11.98 -50.55
C ILE A 220 -45.50 -12.64 -49.34
N ARG A 221 -45.34 -13.96 -49.24
CA ARG A 221 -45.85 -14.70 -48.06
C ARG A 221 -45.03 -14.29 -46.82
N GLY A 222 -45.70 -13.82 -45.77
CA GLY A 222 -45.01 -13.39 -44.53
C GLY A 222 -45.93 -12.64 -43.58
N ILE A 223 -45.34 -12.10 -42.54
CA ILE A 223 -46.01 -11.32 -41.49
C ILE A 223 -45.73 -9.84 -41.76
N VAL A 224 -46.79 -9.03 -41.70
CA VAL A 224 -46.72 -7.58 -41.74
C VAL A 224 -46.43 -7.08 -40.35
N HIS A 225 -45.28 -6.40 -40.16
CA HIS A 225 -44.88 -5.85 -38.86
C HIS A 225 -45.25 -4.39 -38.70
N ASP A 226 -45.16 -3.59 -39.74
CA ASP A 226 -45.37 -2.15 -39.67
C ASP A 226 -45.81 -1.59 -41.01
N GLU A 227 -46.43 -0.41 -40.99
CA GLU A 227 -46.76 0.39 -42.18
C GLU A 227 -46.09 1.77 -42.04
N SER A 228 -45.59 2.34 -43.15
CA SER A 228 -45.02 3.68 -43.10
C SER A 228 -46.08 4.71 -42.67
N ALA A 229 -45.69 5.79 -42.01
CA ALA A 229 -46.59 6.85 -41.54
C ALA A 229 -47.45 7.45 -42.63
N THR A 230 -47.05 7.30 -43.89
CA THR A 230 -47.83 7.75 -45.06
C THR A 230 -48.72 6.65 -45.70
N GLY A 231 -48.67 5.40 -45.12
CA GLY A 231 -49.36 4.24 -45.66
C GLY A 231 -48.91 3.75 -47.04
N LYS A 232 -47.76 4.30 -47.53
CA LYS A 232 -47.26 3.96 -48.91
C LYS A 232 -46.33 2.75 -48.91
N THR A 233 -45.91 2.26 -47.79
CA THR A 233 -44.96 1.12 -47.64
C THR A 233 -45.38 0.24 -46.47
N VAL A 234 -45.45 -1.06 -46.73
CA VAL A 234 -45.70 -2.10 -45.72
C VAL A 234 -44.43 -2.91 -45.53
N PHE A 235 -44.06 -3.15 -44.26
CA PHE A 235 -42.85 -3.90 -43.94
C PHE A 235 -43.20 -5.36 -43.65
N ILE A 236 -42.77 -6.26 -44.54
CA ILE A 236 -43.10 -7.67 -44.47
C ILE A 236 -41.88 -8.48 -44.07
N GLU A 237 -42.03 -9.29 -43.03
CA GLU A 237 -41.07 -10.37 -42.71
C GLU A 237 -41.50 -11.62 -43.49
N PRO A 238 -40.69 -12.11 -44.41
CA PRO A 238 -41.05 -13.29 -45.20
C PRO A 238 -41.23 -14.55 -44.34
N ALA A 239 -42.13 -15.44 -44.71
CA ALA A 239 -42.45 -16.64 -43.95
C ALA A 239 -41.22 -17.51 -43.62
N GLU A 240 -40.30 -17.66 -44.58
CA GLU A 240 -39.04 -18.40 -44.37
C GLU A 240 -38.14 -17.74 -43.36
N VAL A 241 -38.14 -16.40 -43.28
CA VAL A 241 -37.39 -15.63 -42.25
C VAL A 241 -38.06 -15.80 -40.88
N VAL A 242 -39.41 -15.78 -40.83
CA VAL A 242 -40.17 -16.03 -39.60
C VAL A 242 -39.85 -17.43 -39.03
N GLU A 243 -39.87 -18.47 -39.90
CA GLU A 243 -39.53 -19.83 -39.50
C GLU A 243 -38.09 -19.93 -38.99
N ALA A 244 -37.14 -19.31 -39.70
CA ALA A 244 -35.75 -19.27 -39.25
C ALA A 244 -35.58 -18.54 -37.91
N ASN A 245 -36.26 -17.40 -37.71
CA ASN A 245 -36.22 -16.67 -36.42
C ASN A 245 -36.87 -17.45 -35.27
N ASN A 246 -37.95 -18.21 -35.56
CA ASN A 246 -38.54 -19.09 -34.55
C ASN A 246 -37.58 -20.23 -34.19
N ARG A 247 -36.91 -20.82 -35.18
CA ARG A 247 -35.92 -21.86 -34.93
C ARG A 247 -34.70 -21.34 -34.13
N ILE A 248 -34.26 -20.11 -34.40
CA ILE A 248 -33.23 -19.47 -33.61
C ILE A 248 -33.67 -19.37 -32.14
N ARG A 249 -34.89 -18.89 -31.86
CA ARG A 249 -35.42 -18.80 -30.49
C ARG A 249 -35.51 -20.15 -29.79
N GLU A 250 -35.92 -21.19 -30.52
CA GLU A 250 -35.93 -22.56 -29.98
C GLU A 250 -34.52 -23.01 -29.61
N LEU A 251 -33.55 -22.79 -30.53
CA LEU A 251 -32.14 -23.14 -30.30
C LEU A 251 -31.52 -22.32 -29.18
N GLU A 252 -31.83 -21.03 -29.06
CA GLU A 252 -31.40 -20.20 -27.89
C GLU A 252 -31.96 -20.73 -26.57
N GLY A 253 -33.24 -21.20 -26.60
CA GLY A 253 -33.85 -21.86 -25.46
C GLY A 253 -33.21 -23.23 -25.14
N GLU A 254 -32.84 -24.02 -26.16
CA GLU A 254 -32.09 -25.26 -26.02
C GLU A 254 -30.67 -24.98 -25.45
N GLU A 255 -29.96 -23.98 -25.99
CA GLU A 255 -28.66 -23.56 -25.55
C GLU A 255 -28.66 -23.20 -24.03
N ARG A 256 -29.62 -22.37 -23.62
CA ARG A 256 -29.74 -21.97 -22.21
C ARG A 256 -30.01 -23.18 -21.30
N ARG A 257 -30.86 -24.12 -21.70
CA ARG A 257 -31.11 -25.34 -20.94
C ARG A 257 -29.86 -26.21 -20.84
N GLU A 258 -29.11 -26.35 -21.94
CA GLU A 258 -27.89 -27.15 -21.95
C GLU A 258 -26.79 -26.51 -21.10
N ILE A 259 -26.63 -25.18 -21.13
CA ILE A 259 -25.73 -24.44 -20.27
C ILE A 259 -26.07 -24.71 -18.79
N ILE A 260 -27.35 -24.57 -18.41
CA ILE A 260 -27.79 -24.85 -17.02
C ILE A 260 -27.50 -26.30 -16.64
N ARG A 261 -27.69 -27.26 -17.54
CA ARG A 261 -27.38 -28.66 -17.32
C ARG A 261 -25.90 -28.87 -17.03
N ILE A 262 -25.01 -28.27 -17.86
CA ILE A 262 -23.55 -28.35 -17.69
C ILE A 262 -23.14 -27.77 -16.34
N LEU A 263 -23.65 -26.57 -15.99
CA LEU A 263 -23.32 -25.89 -14.74
C LEU A 263 -23.84 -26.65 -13.52
N THR A 264 -25.04 -27.25 -13.62
CA THR A 264 -25.64 -28.06 -12.55
C THR A 264 -24.84 -29.35 -12.31
N GLU A 265 -24.48 -30.05 -13.38
CA GLU A 265 -23.68 -31.27 -13.33
C GLU A 265 -22.28 -30.99 -12.74
N PHE A 266 -21.64 -29.91 -13.20
CA PHE A 266 -20.36 -29.49 -12.63
C PHE A 266 -20.50 -29.14 -11.15
N SER A 267 -21.49 -28.33 -10.75
CA SER A 267 -21.72 -27.94 -9.36
C SER A 267 -21.98 -29.16 -8.46
N ALA A 268 -22.63 -30.20 -8.98
CA ALA A 268 -22.79 -31.46 -8.27
C ALA A 268 -21.44 -32.15 -7.96
N THR A 269 -20.47 -32.03 -8.86
CA THR A 269 -19.11 -32.59 -8.61
C THR A 269 -18.30 -31.75 -7.62
N VAL A 270 -18.57 -30.45 -7.49
CA VAL A 270 -17.92 -29.55 -6.51
C VAL A 270 -18.48 -29.75 -5.10
N ARG A 271 -19.78 -30.05 -5.00
CA ARG A 271 -20.54 -30.16 -3.73
C ARG A 271 -19.84 -30.97 -2.63
N PRO A 272 -19.29 -32.15 -2.86
CA PRO A 272 -18.59 -32.91 -1.82
C PRO A 272 -17.31 -32.21 -1.31
N GLN A 273 -16.70 -31.39 -2.13
CA GLN A 273 -15.43 -30.72 -1.85
C GLN A 273 -15.63 -29.32 -1.21
N VAL A 274 -16.86 -28.81 -1.14
CA VAL A 274 -17.16 -27.48 -0.60
C VAL A 274 -16.54 -27.21 0.78
N PRO A 275 -16.57 -28.13 1.77
CA PRO A 275 -15.92 -27.87 3.05
C PRO A 275 -14.42 -27.61 2.93
N ALA A 276 -13.71 -28.41 2.13
CA ALA A 276 -12.28 -28.26 1.91
C ALA A 276 -11.95 -26.97 1.11
N ILE A 277 -12.78 -26.64 0.11
CA ILE A 277 -12.63 -25.39 -0.63
C ILE A 277 -12.82 -24.19 0.30
N LEU A 278 -13.82 -24.21 1.18
CA LEU A 278 -14.04 -23.13 2.16
C LEU A 278 -12.84 -22.96 3.11
N GLN A 279 -12.19 -24.07 3.52
CA GLN A 279 -10.96 -24.00 4.31
C GLN A 279 -9.83 -23.30 3.54
N SER A 280 -9.68 -23.56 2.23
CA SER A 280 -8.71 -22.87 1.39
C SER A 280 -9.05 -21.37 1.20
N TYR A 281 -10.32 -20.99 1.28
CA TYR A 281 -10.73 -19.57 1.31
C TYR A 281 -10.41 -18.89 2.65
N GLU A 282 -10.45 -19.61 3.77
CA GLU A 282 -9.97 -19.08 5.05
C GLU A 282 -8.46 -18.80 5.00
N PHE A 283 -7.69 -19.66 4.35
CA PHE A 283 -6.28 -19.38 4.08
C PHE A 283 -6.08 -18.14 3.19
N LEU A 284 -6.87 -18.03 2.11
CA LEU A 284 -6.80 -16.84 1.23
C LEU A 284 -7.12 -15.55 1.98
N ALA A 285 -8.12 -15.60 2.87
CA ALA A 285 -8.47 -14.49 3.75
C ALA A 285 -7.32 -14.11 4.69
N GLU A 286 -6.65 -15.12 5.27
CA GLU A 286 -5.52 -14.89 6.18
C GLU A 286 -4.32 -14.29 5.44
N ILE A 287 -4.02 -14.76 4.24
CA ILE A 287 -2.95 -14.20 3.40
C ILE A 287 -3.23 -12.73 3.05
N ASP A 288 -4.46 -12.38 2.65
CA ASP A 288 -4.84 -10.98 2.37
C ASP A 288 -4.71 -10.10 3.61
N PHE A 289 -5.11 -10.63 4.76
CA PHE A 289 -4.98 -9.94 6.06
C PHE A 289 -3.52 -9.72 6.46
N ILE A 290 -2.66 -10.75 6.38
CA ILE A 290 -1.22 -10.63 6.67
C ILE A 290 -0.57 -9.63 5.69
N ARG A 291 -0.91 -9.71 4.41
CA ARG A 291 -0.46 -8.76 3.40
C ARG A 291 -0.88 -7.33 3.72
N SER A 292 -2.12 -7.09 4.15
CA SER A 292 -2.59 -5.76 4.52
C SER A 292 -1.81 -5.18 5.71
N LYS A 293 -1.49 -6.01 6.72
CA LYS A 293 -0.62 -5.65 7.85
C LYS A 293 0.80 -5.33 7.41
N ALA A 294 1.36 -6.13 6.50
CA ALA A 294 2.70 -5.92 5.96
C ALA A 294 2.80 -4.60 5.18
N LEU A 295 1.82 -4.29 4.33
CA LEU A 295 1.76 -3.02 3.61
C LEU A 295 1.62 -1.81 4.54
N LEU A 296 0.80 -1.93 5.59
CA LEU A 296 0.71 -0.88 6.60
C LEU A 296 2.03 -0.75 7.37
N GLY A 297 2.67 -1.87 7.71
CA GLY A 297 4.00 -1.89 8.32
C GLY A 297 5.04 -1.14 7.50
N ILE A 298 5.05 -1.32 6.19
CA ILE A 298 5.94 -0.58 5.27
C ILE A 298 5.64 0.92 5.30
N ASP A 299 4.36 1.31 5.23
CA ASP A 299 3.94 2.73 5.22
C ASP A 299 4.36 3.47 6.50
N ILE A 300 4.19 2.84 7.65
CA ILE A 300 4.55 3.42 8.94
C ILE A 300 6.02 3.20 9.32
N LYS A 301 6.81 2.53 8.48
CA LYS A 301 8.18 2.08 8.77
C LYS A 301 8.23 1.23 10.03
N GLY A 302 7.24 0.36 10.17
CA GLY A 302 7.10 -0.54 11.30
C GLY A 302 8.18 -1.61 11.29
N VAL A 303 8.60 -1.98 12.49
CA VAL A 303 9.57 -3.04 12.75
C VAL A 303 9.01 -4.03 13.75
N LYS A 304 9.56 -5.23 13.79
CA LYS A 304 9.35 -6.18 14.88
C LYS A 304 10.39 -5.89 15.96
N PRO A 305 10.01 -5.37 17.16
CA PRO A 305 10.94 -5.23 18.26
C PRO A 305 11.32 -6.60 18.84
N SER A 306 12.33 -6.64 19.70
CA SER A 306 12.59 -7.82 20.53
C SER A 306 11.39 -8.03 21.47
N PHE A 307 10.61 -9.08 21.20
CA PHE A 307 9.38 -9.34 21.94
C PHE A 307 9.60 -10.40 23.01
N GLU A 308 9.20 -10.11 24.25
CA GLU A 308 9.48 -10.93 25.43
C GLU A 308 8.19 -11.37 26.13
N SER A 309 8.22 -12.54 26.77
CA SER A 309 7.08 -13.05 27.54
C SER A 309 6.88 -12.33 28.89
N LYS A 310 7.84 -11.50 29.31
CA LYS A 310 7.76 -10.70 30.54
C LYS A 310 7.20 -9.31 30.26
N GLN A 311 6.61 -8.70 31.31
CA GLN A 311 6.13 -7.33 31.23
C GLN A 311 7.33 -6.39 31.26
N ALA A 312 7.55 -5.66 30.16
CA ALA A 312 8.56 -4.62 30.02
C ALA A 312 8.22 -3.69 28.85
N ILE A 313 8.63 -2.46 28.95
CA ILE A 313 8.65 -1.49 27.86
C ILE A 313 10.04 -0.85 27.89
N ASP A 314 10.82 -1.05 26.84
CA ASP A 314 12.09 -0.37 26.62
C ASP A 314 12.13 0.03 25.13
N TRP A 315 11.44 1.12 24.84
CA TRP A 315 11.22 1.56 23.47
C TRP A 315 12.08 2.77 23.11
N PHE A 316 12.74 2.67 21.99
CA PHE A 316 13.54 3.72 21.40
C PHE A 316 12.88 4.25 20.13
N GLU A 317 12.87 5.56 19.99
CA GLU A 317 12.35 6.26 18.81
C GLU A 317 10.93 5.81 18.42
N ALA A 318 10.09 5.51 19.42
CA ALA A 318 8.70 5.13 19.17
C ALA A 318 7.88 6.32 18.63
N VAL A 319 7.09 6.08 17.61
CA VAL A 319 6.33 7.12 16.89
C VAL A 319 4.87 6.72 16.79
N HIS A 320 3.97 7.66 17.08
CA HIS A 320 2.54 7.44 16.87
C HIS A 320 2.24 7.39 15.36
N PRO A 321 1.81 6.26 14.79
CA PRO A 321 1.70 6.08 13.33
C PRO A 321 0.72 7.07 12.67
N LEU A 322 -0.45 7.31 13.26
CA LEU A 322 -1.42 8.25 12.70
C LEU A 322 -0.90 9.71 12.72
N LEU A 323 -0.16 10.08 13.79
CA LEU A 323 0.48 11.38 13.86
C LEU A 323 1.60 11.51 12.83
N GLN A 324 2.39 10.45 12.63
CA GLN A 324 3.43 10.39 11.60
C GLN A 324 2.83 10.62 10.21
N MET A 325 1.78 9.90 9.86
CA MET A 325 1.09 10.03 8.57
C MET A 325 0.46 11.43 8.40
N SER A 326 -0.13 11.99 9.46
CA SER A 326 -0.72 13.32 9.43
C SER A 326 0.32 14.43 9.24
N LEU A 327 1.43 14.39 9.99
CA LEU A 327 2.49 15.39 9.89
C LEU A 327 3.32 15.25 8.60
N ALA A 328 3.46 14.04 8.06
CA ALA A 328 4.11 13.80 6.78
C ALA A 328 3.40 14.54 5.63
N LYS A 329 2.06 14.64 5.66
CA LYS A 329 1.28 15.43 4.69
C LYS A 329 1.63 16.92 4.70
N HIS A 330 2.17 17.42 5.81
CA HIS A 330 2.58 18.82 6.00
C HIS A 330 4.11 19.00 6.02
N ASN A 331 4.88 18.02 5.56
CA ASN A 331 6.35 18.00 5.58
C ASN A 331 6.96 18.24 6.98
N LYS A 332 6.24 17.88 8.05
CA LYS A 332 6.69 17.98 9.43
C LYS A 332 7.13 16.62 9.95
N LYS A 333 8.17 16.60 10.78
CA LYS A 333 8.64 15.39 11.44
C LYS A 333 8.00 15.26 12.82
N VAL A 334 7.64 14.02 13.19
CA VAL A 334 7.25 13.69 14.56
C VAL A 334 8.49 13.64 15.43
N VAL A 335 8.37 14.11 16.65
CA VAL A 335 9.41 13.90 17.68
C VAL A 335 9.17 12.51 18.26
N PRO A 336 10.14 11.59 18.17
CA PRO A 336 9.99 10.23 18.68
C PRO A 336 9.99 10.18 20.21
N LEU A 337 9.40 9.13 20.76
CA LEU A 337 9.29 8.84 22.17
C LEU A 337 10.29 7.76 22.58
N ASP A 338 11.14 8.06 23.55
CA ASP A 338 11.93 7.08 24.27
C ASP A 338 11.27 6.84 25.64
N ILE A 339 10.91 5.59 25.96
CA ILE A 339 10.23 5.23 27.21
C ILE A 339 10.71 3.91 27.77
N VAL A 340 10.94 3.85 29.07
CA VAL A 340 11.41 2.66 29.78
C VAL A 340 10.51 2.39 30.98
N LEU A 341 9.93 1.18 31.04
CA LEU A 341 9.23 0.64 32.20
C LEU A 341 9.80 -0.76 32.50
N THR A 342 10.30 -0.93 33.70
CA THR A 342 10.92 -2.18 34.17
C THR A 342 10.19 -2.73 35.38
N THR A 343 10.57 -3.91 35.85
CA THR A 343 10.04 -4.46 37.10
C THR A 343 10.37 -3.59 38.36
N GLU A 344 11.39 -2.75 38.25
CA GLU A 344 11.79 -1.82 39.33
C GLU A 344 11.11 -0.46 39.20
N GLN A 345 10.86 0.00 37.94
CA GLN A 345 10.23 1.27 37.60
C GLN A 345 9.01 1.00 36.75
N ARG A 346 7.91 0.60 37.40
CA ARG A 346 6.72 0.09 36.70
C ARG A 346 5.75 1.20 36.29
N ILE A 347 5.61 2.26 37.09
CA ILE A 347 4.67 3.35 36.87
C ILE A 347 5.44 4.63 36.57
N LEU A 348 5.22 5.21 35.40
CA LEU A 348 5.81 6.47 35.00
C LEU A 348 4.78 7.60 35.18
N LEU A 349 5.10 8.57 36.05
CA LEU A 349 4.32 9.78 36.24
C LEU A 349 4.85 10.91 35.38
N ILE A 350 4.12 11.25 34.32
CA ILE A 350 4.51 12.32 33.38
C ILE A 350 3.92 13.64 33.83
N SER A 351 4.76 14.64 34.00
CA SER A 351 4.37 16.03 34.30
C SER A 351 4.95 17.00 33.25
N GLY A 352 4.41 18.21 33.21
CA GLY A 352 4.82 19.22 32.21
C GLY A 352 3.64 20.04 31.68
N PRO A 353 3.86 20.96 30.74
CA PRO A 353 2.80 21.79 30.18
C PRO A 353 1.76 20.94 29.40
N ASN A 354 0.50 21.41 29.33
CA ASN A 354 -0.56 20.68 28.61
C ASN A 354 -0.25 20.54 27.12
N ALA A 355 0.27 21.59 26.50
CA ALA A 355 0.72 21.53 25.12
C ALA A 355 2.05 20.76 24.90
N GLY A 356 2.57 20.10 25.92
CA GLY A 356 3.87 19.37 25.89
C GLY A 356 3.81 17.99 25.22
N GLY A 357 2.62 17.48 24.91
CA GLY A 357 2.45 16.16 24.25
C GLY A 357 2.22 14.98 25.23
N LYS A 358 1.84 15.25 26.50
CA LYS A 358 1.57 14.22 27.53
C LYS A 358 0.54 13.16 27.05
N SER A 359 -0.63 13.61 26.61
CA SER A 359 -1.71 12.73 26.14
C SER A 359 -1.34 11.99 24.84
N VAL A 360 -0.48 12.60 24.01
CA VAL A 360 0.05 11.93 22.80
C VAL A 360 1.00 10.80 23.21
N CYS A 361 1.83 11.01 24.25
CA CYS A 361 2.70 9.97 24.79
C CYS A 361 1.89 8.75 25.26
N LEU A 362 0.82 8.98 26.05
CA LEU A 362 -0.10 7.93 26.53
C LEU A 362 -0.74 7.18 25.36
N LYS A 363 -1.30 7.90 24.38
CA LYS A 363 -1.92 7.31 23.19
C LYS A 363 -0.90 6.51 22.36
N THR A 364 0.34 7.00 22.27
CA THR A 364 1.42 6.28 21.58
C THR A 364 1.68 4.95 22.24
N VAL A 365 1.83 4.94 23.57
CA VAL A 365 2.07 3.70 24.33
C VAL A 365 0.90 2.73 24.15
N GLY A 366 -0.34 3.21 24.32
CA GLY A 366 -1.54 2.38 24.19
C GLY A 366 -1.70 1.79 22.79
N LEU A 367 -1.55 2.63 21.77
CA LEU A 367 -1.72 2.21 20.37
C LEU A 367 -0.65 1.21 19.94
N LEU A 368 0.63 1.51 20.20
CA LEU A 368 1.72 0.62 19.76
C LEU A 368 1.70 -0.71 20.49
N GLN A 369 1.42 -0.72 21.82
CA GLN A 369 1.28 -1.97 22.56
C GLN A 369 0.10 -2.80 22.08
N TYR A 370 -1.04 -2.16 21.77
CA TYR A 370 -2.22 -2.84 21.24
C TYR A 370 -1.96 -3.40 19.82
N MET A 371 -1.36 -2.60 18.93
CA MET A 371 -0.96 -3.04 17.60
C MET A 371 -0.04 -4.25 17.65
N LEU A 372 0.98 -4.21 18.52
CA LEU A 372 1.95 -5.30 18.70
C LEU A 372 1.24 -6.61 19.10
N GLN A 373 0.32 -6.54 20.06
CA GLN A 373 -0.43 -7.71 20.53
C GLN A 373 -1.56 -8.15 19.59
N CYS A 374 -1.90 -7.35 18.60
CA CYS A 374 -2.67 -7.76 17.43
C CYS A 374 -1.80 -8.38 16.31
N GLY A 375 -0.50 -8.56 16.53
CA GLY A 375 0.44 -9.11 15.55
C GLY A 375 0.70 -8.15 14.39
N MET A 376 0.95 -6.87 14.68
CA MET A 376 1.29 -5.83 13.71
C MET A 376 2.68 -5.26 13.99
N LEU A 377 3.40 -4.91 12.95
CA LEU A 377 4.65 -4.18 13.07
C LEU A 377 4.38 -2.77 13.60
N VAL A 378 5.31 -2.23 14.37
CA VAL A 378 5.15 -0.95 15.08
C VAL A 378 6.26 0.03 14.75
N SER A 379 5.92 1.33 14.72
CA SER A 379 6.84 2.42 14.37
C SER A 379 7.78 2.72 15.53
N MET A 380 8.89 2.01 15.64
CA MET A 380 9.94 2.24 16.62
C MET A 380 11.29 1.75 16.09
N ASN A 381 12.34 1.93 16.87
CA ASN A 381 13.66 1.40 16.50
C ASN A 381 13.70 -0.13 16.74
N GLU A 382 14.37 -0.89 15.86
CA GLU A 382 14.54 -2.35 15.94
C GLU A 382 15.14 -2.85 17.26
N ARG A 383 15.89 -1.98 17.95
CA ARG A 383 16.53 -2.27 19.23
C ARG A 383 15.58 -2.18 20.43
N SER A 384 14.33 -1.84 20.19
CA SER A 384 13.34 -1.76 21.25
C SER A 384 12.99 -3.14 21.77
N HIS A 385 12.75 -3.21 23.08
CA HIS A 385 12.24 -4.41 23.74
C HIS A 385 10.80 -4.16 24.18
N ALA A 386 9.91 -5.07 23.83
CA ALA A 386 8.52 -4.99 24.20
C ALA A 386 8.06 -6.28 24.89
N GLY A 387 7.41 -6.13 26.01
CA GLY A 387 6.82 -7.22 26.76
C GLY A 387 5.35 -7.41 26.45
N ILE A 388 4.78 -8.48 26.97
CA ILE A 388 3.36 -8.80 26.83
C ILE A 388 2.57 -8.32 28.05
N PHE A 389 1.37 -7.76 27.81
CA PHE A 389 0.42 -7.42 28.87
C PHE A 389 -0.88 -8.19 28.66
N HIS A 390 -1.42 -8.78 29.75
CA HIS A 390 -2.67 -9.54 29.69
C HIS A 390 -3.91 -8.64 29.69
N SER A 391 -3.75 -7.40 30.18
CA SER A 391 -4.83 -6.42 30.19
C SER A 391 -4.27 -5.03 29.98
N ILE A 392 -5.04 -4.21 29.25
CA ILE A 392 -4.75 -2.79 29.08
C ILE A 392 -5.99 -2.00 29.50
N PHE A 393 -5.78 -1.03 30.40
CA PHE A 393 -6.81 -0.14 30.91
C PHE A 393 -6.45 1.29 30.55
N ILE A 394 -7.42 2.05 30.02
CA ILE A 394 -7.19 3.45 29.73
C ILE A 394 -8.27 4.34 30.33
N ASP A 395 -7.84 5.54 30.70
CA ASP A 395 -8.69 6.65 31.11
C ASP A 395 -8.13 7.91 30.44
N ILE A 396 -8.57 8.16 29.21
CA ILE A 396 -8.08 9.24 28.34
C ILE A 396 -9.27 9.96 27.71
N GLY A 397 -9.24 11.30 27.77
CA GLY A 397 -10.25 12.18 27.18
C GLY A 397 -11.45 12.42 28.09
N ASP A 398 -12.14 13.55 27.86
CA ASP A 398 -13.37 13.95 28.58
C ASP A 398 -14.54 13.11 28.06
N GLU A 399 -15.12 12.29 28.91
CA GLU A 399 -16.40 11.63 28.63
C GLU A 399 -17.53 12.61 28.89
N GLN A 400 -17.70 13.59 28.01
CA GLN A 400 -18.89 14.45 27.96
C GLN A 400 -19.90 13.80 26.99
N SER A 401 -20.57 12.76 27.43
CA SER A 401 -21.76 12.30 26.74
C SER A 401 -22.94 13.08 27.29
N ILE A 402 -23.71 13.70 26.41
CA ILE A 402 -24.96 14.42 26.76
C ILE A 402 -26.01 13.45 27.35
N GLU A 403 -25.77 12.14 27.15
CA GLU A 403 -26.70 11.07 27.57
C GLU A 403 -26.38 10.50 28.96
N ASP A 404 -25.16 10.68 29.48
CA ASP A 404 -24.80 10.26 30.83
C ASP A 404 -24.67 11.51 31.75
N ASP A 405 -25.57 11.64 32.71
CA ASP A 405 -25.59 12.70 33.76
C ASP A 405 -24.36 12.68 34.71
N LEU A 406 -23.35 11.86 34.42
CA LEU A 406 -22.15 11.78 35.22
C LEU A 406 -21.19 12.91 34.89
N SER A 407 -20.77 13.67 35.88
CA SER A 407 -19.69 14.64 35.74
C SER A 407 -18.38 13.92 35.33
N THR A 408 -17.51 14.59 34.58
CA THR A 408 -16.19 14.09 34.13
C THR A 408 -15.42 13.42 35.29
N TYR A 409 -15.48 13.98 36.48
CA TYR A 409 -14.84 13.43 37.67
C TYR A 409 -15.41 12.07 38.10
N SER A 410 -16.74 11.91 38.03
CA SER A 410 -17.41 10.66 38.41
C SER A 410 -17.09 9.54 37.42
N SER A 411 -16.96 9.86 36.15
CA SER A 411 -16.52 8.91 35.11
C SER A 411 -15.06 8.44 35.36
N HIS A 412 -14.16 9.36 35.63
CA HIS A 412 -12.77 9.02 36.02
C HIS A 412 -12.72 8.11 37.25
N LEU A 413 -13.48 8.42 38.30
CA LEU A 413 -13.54 7.58 39.51
C LEU A 413 -14.11 6.19 39.24
N THR A 414 -15.10 6.09 38.34
CA THR A 414 -15.67 4.80 37.91
C THR A 414 -14.63 3.95 37.15
N ASN A 415 -13.88 4.57 36.25
CA ASN A 415 -12.79 3.92 35.52
C ASN A 415 -11.71 3.45 36.50
N MET A 416 -11.29 4.28 37.45
CA MET A 416 -10.31 3.90 38.47
C MET A 416 -10.79 2.78 39.37
N LYS A 417 -12.06 2.78 39.78
CA LYS A 417 -12.69 1.69 40.52
C LYS A 417 -12.58 0.37 39.77
N ASN A 418 -12.88 0.37 38.46
CA ASN A 418 -12.76 -0.81 37.63
C ASN A 418 -11.30 -1.25 37.46
N MET A 419 -10.38 -0.30 37.21
CA MET A 419 -8.94 -0.58 37.16
C MET A 419 -8.45 -1.19 38.43
N MET A 420 -8.77 -0.60 39.61
CA MET A 420 -8.38 -1.14 40.93
C MET A 420 -8.93 -2.54 41.16
N LYS A 421 -10.11 -2.86 40.63
CA LYS A 421 -10.71 -4.19 40.79
C LYS A 421 -9.98 -5.25 39.98
N TYR A 422 -9.65 -4.97 38.74
CA TYR A 422 -9.22 -5.97 37.76
C TYR A 422 -7.72 -5.95 37.42
N CYS A 423 -6.98 -4.86 37.70
CA CYS A 423 -5.54 -4.77 37.43
C CYS A 423 -4.72 -5.68 38.35
N ASN A 424 -3.60 -6.16 37.81
CA ASN A 424 -2.60 -6.99 38.45
C ASN A 424 -1.21 -6.67 37.90
N GLU A 425 -0.19 -7.45 38.27
CA GLU A 425 1.20 -7.29 37.84
C GLU A 425 1.42 -7.45 36.32
N LYS A 426 0.44 -8.02 35.58
CA LYS A 426 0.46 -8.22 34.13
C LYS A 426 -0.40 -7.20 33.39
N SER A 427 -0.82 -6.16 34.06
CA SER A 427 -1.70 -5.12 33.51
C SER A 427 -0.91 -3.85 33.20
N LEU A 428 -1.30 -3.19 32.11
CA LEU A 428 -0.85 -1.84 31.75
C LEU A 428 -2.00 -0.85 31.97
N ILE A 429 -1.77 0.20 32.76
CA ILE A 429 -2.74 1.30 32.98
C ILE A 429 -2.24 2.57 32.32
N LEU A 430 -3.12 3.29 31.64
CA LEU A 430 -2.84 4.55 30.95
C LEU A 430 -3.88 5.58 31.39
N ILE A 431 -3.46 6.57 32.21
CA ILE A 431 -4.38 7.53 32.81
C ILE A 431 -3.90 8.95 32.47
N ASP A 432 -4.80 9.72 31.84
CA ASP A 432 -4.55 11.13 31.55
C ASP A 432 -5.15 12.04 32.63
N GLU A 433 -4.47 13.13 32.95
CA GLU A 433 -4.88 14.15 33.94
C GLU A 433 -5.36 13.58 35.30
N PHE A 434 -4.58 12.62 35.82
CA PHE A 434 -4.91 11.85 37.02
C PHE A 434 -5.25 12.72 38.21
N GLY A 435 -6.48 12.59 38.75
CA GLY A 435 -7.03 13.34 39.84
C GLY A 435 -7.71 14.65 39.44
N GLY A 436 -7.73 15.00 38.14
CA GLY A 436 -8.37 16.19 37.59
C GLY A 436 -9.91 16.19 37.75
N GLY A 437 -10.56 17.34 37.48
CA GLY A 437 -12.02 17.46 37.43
C GLY A 437 -12.72 17.74 38.75
N THR A 438 -11.97 17.96 39.88
CA THR A 438 -12.53 18.31 41.18
C THR A 438 -11.62 19.28 41.93
N GLU A 439 -11.99 19.61 43.18
CA GLU A 439 -11.16 20.45 44.04
C GLU A 439 -9.74 19.85 44.20
N PRO A 440 -8.69 20.66 43.97
CA PRO A 440 -7.32 20.14 43.82
C PRO A 440 -6.78 19.38 45.01
N GLN A 441 -7.09 19.76 46.25
CA GLN A 441 -6.58 19.09 47.43
C GLN A 441 -7.20 17.70 47.60
N ILE A 442 -8.51 17.60 47.43
CA ILE A 442 -9.22 16.32 47.56
C ILE A 442 -8.93 15.41 46.39
N GLY A 443 -8.93 15.95 45.17
CA GLY A 443 -8.60 15.19 43.95
C GLY A 443 -7.19 14.63 44.02
N GLY A 444 -6.21 15.43 44.43
CA GLY A 444 -4.83 15.00 44.61
C GLY A 444 -4.67 13.91 45.69
N ALA A 445 -5.36 14.02 46.81
CA ALA A 445 -5.30 13.04 47.91
C ALA A 445 -5.92 11.68 47.48
N ILE A 446 -7.04 11.71 46.75
CA ILE A 446 -7.69 10.49 46.22
C ILE A 446 -6.78 9.83 45.18
N ALA A 447 -6.20 10.60 44.28
CA ALA A 447 -5.29 10.11 43.25
C ALA A 447 -4.07 9.44 43.89
N GLU A 448 -3.47 10.03 44.93
CA GLU A 448 -2.34 9.45 45.66
C GLU A 448 -2.72 8.12 46.33
N ALA A 449 -3.87 8.06 46.98
CA ALA A 449 -4.39 6.84 47.58
C ALA A 449 -4.59 5.71 46.56
N VAL A 450 -5.13 6.06 45.38
CA VAL A 450 -5.32 5.12 44.25
C VAL A 450 -3.97 4.68 43.68
N LEU A 451 -3.02 5.60 43.48
CA LEU A 451 -1.67 5.29 42.99
C LEU A 451 -0.94 4.32 43.94
N LYS A 452 -1.08 4.51 45.25
CA LYS A 452 -0.53 3.60 46.26
C LYS A 452 -1.10 2.18 46.09
N ARG A 453 -2.36 2.03 45.73
CA ARG A 453 -2.99 0.72 45.46
C ARG A 453 -2.47 0.09 44.18
N PHE A 454 -2.30 0.86 43.11
CA PHE A 454 -1.71 0.36 41.85
C PHE A 454 -0.27 -0.10 42.07
N ASN A 455 0.52 0.68 42.79
CA ASN A 455 1.90 0.28 43.11
C ASN A 455 1.96 -0.98 43.97
N ALA A 456 1.10 -1.12 44.97
CA ALA A 456 1.00 -2.32 45.81
C ALA A 456 0.63 -3.58 44.98
N LYS A 457 -0.16 -3.45 43.95
CA LYS A 457 -0.52 -4.52 42.98
C LYS A 457 0.58 -4.79 41.94
N LYS A 458 1.68 -4.06 41.97
CA LYS A 458 2.79 -4.15 41.02
C LYS A 458 2.36 -3.90 39.56
N THR A 459 1.34 -3.11 39.32
CA THR A 459 0.81 -2.79 38.03
C THR A 459 1.81 -1.92 37.25
N PHE A 460 1.89 -2.12 35.92
CA PHE A 460 2.63 -1.24 35.04
C PHE A 460 1.73 -0.10 34.58
N GLY A 461 2.31 1.10 34.34
CA GLY A 461 1.48 2.19 33.88
C GLY A 461 2.21 3.46 33.45
N VAL A 462 1.52 4.26 32.67
CA VAL A 462 1.90 5.63 32.31
C VAL A 462 0.76 6.55 32.72
N ILE A 463 1.05 7.52 33.55
CA ILE A 463 0.05 8.39 34.18
C ILE A 463 0.50 9.83 33.98
N THR A 464 -0.38 10.71 33.50
CA THR A 464 -0.08 12.14 33.49
C THR A 464 -0.72 12.85 34.67
N THR A 465 -0.07 13.85 35.18
CA THR A 465 -0.60 14.60 36.31
C THR A 465 -0.06 16.03 36.39
N HIS A 466 -0.82 16.90 37.05
CA HIS A 466 -0.41 18.26 37.44
C HIS A 466 -0.16 18.37 38.95
N TYR A 467 -0.53 17.34 39.73
CA TYR A 467 -0.48 17.38 41.17
C TYR A 467 0.93 17.14 41.75
N GLN A 468 1.34 18.00 42.68
CA GLN A 468 2.66 17.94 43.27
C GLN A 468 2.85 16.77 44.24
N ASN A 469 1.81 16.47 45.05
CA ASN A 469 1.84 15.34 45.98
C ASN A 469 2.15 14.02 45.27
N LEU A 470 1.62 13.84 44.02
CA LEU A 470 1.95 12.64 43.22
C LEU A 470 3.40 12.62 42.77
N LYS A 471 3.97 13.79 42.44
CA LYS A 471 5.39 13.89 42.07
C LYS A 471 6.31 13.52 43.27
N HIS A 472 5.97 14.01 44.46
CA HIS A 472 6.68 13.63 45.69
C HIS A 472 6.50 12.16 46.04
N PHE A 473 5.27 11.63 45.86
CA PHE A 473 5.04 10.19 46.04
C PHE A 473 6.01 9.33 45.19
N ALA A 474 6.29 9.73 43.96
CA ALA A 474 7.21 9.03 43.08
C ALA A 474 8.69 9.15 43.50
N GLU A 475 9.04 10.19 44.28
CA GLU A 475 10.40 10.35 44.84
C GLU A 475 10.60 9.45 46.06
N ASP A 476 9.53 9.23 46.83
CA ASP A 476 9.59 8.53 48.13
C ASP A 476 9.26 7.02 48.02
N HIS A 477 8.74 6.55 46.87
CA HIS A 477 8.25 5.18 46.75
C HIS A 477 8.88 4.43 45.58
N GLU A 478 9.47 3.27 45.85
CA GLU A 478 9.94 2.36 44.82
C GLU A 478 8.81 1.87 43.92
N GLY A 479 9.09 1.65 42.65
CA GLY A 479 8.14 1.19 41.66
C GLY A 479 7.49 2.30 40.87
N VAL A 480 7.58 3.56 41.27
CA VAL A 480 7.06 4.74 40.59
C VAL A 480 8.21 5.68 40.26
N VAL A 481 8.23 6.20 39.05
CA VAL A 481 9.28 7.13 38.59
C VAL A 481 8.64 8.39 37.97
N ASN A 482 9.25 9.54 38.24
CA ASN A 482 8.87 10.79 37.62
C ASN A 482 9.38 10.90 36.18
N GLY A 483 8.61 11.55 35.31
CA GLY A 483 8.99 11.95 33.97
C GLY A 483 8.56 13.38 33.65
N ALA A 484 9.36 14.08 32.88
CA ALA A 484 9.14 15.45 32.47
C ALA A 484 8.99 15.58 30.95
N MET A 485 7.94 16.23 30.48
CA MET A 485 7.87 16.72 29.10
C MET A 485 8.70 18.00 29.00
N LEU A 486 9.70 17.98 28.12
CA LEU A 486 10.66 19.06 27.98
C LEU A 486 10.09 20.27 27.25
N TYR A 487 10.50 21.46 27.72
CA TYR A 487 10.06 22.74 27.18
C TYR A 487 11.29 23.66 26.97
N ASP A 488 11.36 24.31 25.81
CA ASP A 488 12.38 25.31 25.50
C ASP A 488 11.92 26.68 25.99
N ARG A 489 12.64 27.21 26.99
CA ARG A 489 12.34 28.51 27.58
C ARG A 489 12.75 29.69 26.69
N HIS A 490 13.82 29.54 25.91
CA HIS A 490 14.31 30.63 25.04
C HIS A 490 13.37 30.85 23.87
N GLU A 491 12.96 29.74 23.21
CA GLU A 491 12.02 29.80 22.10
C GLU A 491 10.55 29.67 22.55
N MET A 492 10.34 29.48 23.86
CA MET A 492 8.99 29.36 24.44
C MET A 492 8.13 28.32 23.70
N ARG A 493 8.72 27.14 23.40
CA ARG A 493 8.03 26.05 22.68
C ARG A 493 8.20 24.70 23.36
N ALA A 494 7.20 23.82 23.21
CA ALA A 494 7.32 22.43 23.62
C ALA A 494 8.33 21.69 22.73
N LEU A 495 9.17 20.86 23.33
CA LEU A 495 10.13 20.01 22.65
C LEU A 495 9.55 18.64 22.33
N PHE A 496 8.41 18.28 22.92
CA PHE A 496 7.75 16.97 22.79
C PHE A 496 8.64 15.76 23.14
N GLN A 497 9.66 15.98 23.95
CA GLN A 497 10.59 14.96 24.39
C GLN A 497 10.31 14.62 25.85
N LEU A 498 10.27 13.31 26.15
CA LEU A 498 10.14 12.80 27.52
C LEU A 498 11.52 12.59 28.16
N GLN A 499 11.70 13.06 29.39
CA GLN A 499 12.86 12.77 30.19
C GLN A 499 12.43 12.07 31.48
N ILE A 500 12.89 10.84 31.70
CA ILE A 500 12.57 10.03 32.88
C ILE A 500 13.55 10.34 34.00
N GLY A 501 13.08 10.30 35.23
CA GLY A 501 13.85 10.43 36.48
C GLY A 501 13.73 11.77 37.21
N ASN A 502 13.05 12.77 36.59
CA ASN A 502 12.80 14.06 37.26
C ASN A 502 11.36 14.53 37.01
N PRO A 503 10.73 15.21 37.98
CA PRO A 503 9.42 15.81 37.76
C PRO A 503 9.51 17.02 36.81
N GLY A 504 8.48 17.23 35.98
CA GLY A 504 8.38 18.38 35.09
C GLY A 504 7.67 19.58 35.73
N SER A 505 8.02 20.80 35.31
CA SER A 505 7.29 22.03 35.64
C SER A 505 6.10 22.25 34.68
N SER A 506 5.06 22.93 35.14
CA SER A 506 3.90 23.29 34.32
C SER A 506 4.18 24.45 33.36
N PHE A 507 5.24 25.24 33.60
CA PHE A 507 5.60 26.45 32.84
C PHE A 507 4.45 27.45 32.68
N ALA A 508 3.53 27.47 33.65
CA ALA A 508 2.34 28.30 33.55
C ALA A 508 2.62 29.80 33.45
N VAL A 509 3.62 30.27 34.20
CA VAL A 509 4.03 31.69 34.22
C VAL A 509 4.68 32.07 32.88
N GLU A 510 5.48 31.20 32.30
CA GLU A 510 6.16 31.39 31.02
C GLU A 510 5.13 31.39 29.87
N ILE A 511 4.15 30.50 29.92
CA ILE A 511 3.05 30.44 28.93
C ILE A 511 2.17 31.71 29.06
N ALA A 512 1.81 32.14 30.26
CA ALA A 512 1.06 33.37 30.48
C ALA A 512 1.78 34.61 29.88
N ARG A 513 3.11 34.64 30.03
CA ARG A 513 3.99 35.69 29.45
C ARG A 513 3.99 35.67 27.94
N LYS A 514 4.03 34.46 27.36
CA LYS A 514 4.02 34.25 25.88
C LYS A 514 2.71 34.67 25.25
N ILE A 515 1.57 34.39 25.93
CA ILE A 515 0.22 34.75 25.46
C ILE A 515 0.00 36.28 25.56
N GLY A 516 0.85 36.99 26.34
CA GLY A 516 0.79 38.46 26.46
C GLY A 516 -0.07 38.93 27.64
N LEU A 517 -0.25 38.15 28.71
CA LEU A 517 -0.84 38.64 29.93
C LEU A 517 -0.07 39.86 30.44
N PRO A 518 -0.75 40.88 31.02
CA PRO A 518 -0.12 42.05 31.60
C PRO A 518 0.93 41.67 32.65
N LYS A 519 2.06 42.36 32.64
CA LYS A 519 3.17 42.07 33.57
C LYS A 519 2.76 42.19 35.03
N GLU A 520 1.84 43.10 35.34
CA GLU A 520 1.27 43.30 36.67
C GLU A 520 0.55 42.04 37.17
N VAL A 521 -0.34 41.48 36.35
CA VAL A 521 -1.05 40.25 36.67
C VAL A 521 -0.08 39.07 36.93
N ILE A 522 0.97 39.00 36.13
CA ILE A 522 2.00 37.92 36.29
C ILE A 522 2.81 38.18 37.58
N ALA A 523 3.09 39.45 37.95
CA ALA A 523 3.80 39.79 39.18
C ALA A 523 2.93 39.44 40.40
N ASP A 524 1.67 39.83 40.40
CA ASP A 524 0.70 39.57 41.48
C ASP A 524 0.53 38.05 41.67
N ALA A 525 0.36 37.31 40.53
CA ALA A 525 0.26 35.83 40.59
C ALA A 525 1.53 35.18 41.16
N SER A 526 2.70 35.74 40.85
CA SER A 526 3.98 35.26 41.37
C SER A 526 4.13 35.58 42.88
N GLU A 527 3.60 36.69 43.35
CA GLU A 527 3.58 37.08 44.76
C GLU A 527 2.64 36.16 45.57
N ILE A 528 1.42 35.89 45.04
CA ILE A 528 0.46 34.99 45.66
C ILE A 528 0.99 33.58 45.84
N VAL A 529 1.69 33.04 44.85
CA VAL A 529 2.28 31.69 44.86
C VAL A 529 3.50 31.61 45.80
N GLY A 530 4.19 32.71 46.05
CA GLY A 530 5.39 32.82 46.88
C GLY A 530 6.70 32.65 46.08
N SER A 531 7.68 33.50 46.46
CA SER A 531 8.99 33.55 45.78
C SER A 531 9.82 32.26 45.93
N GLU A 532 9.69 31.55 47.04
CA GLU A 532 10.41 30.29 47.34
C GLU A 532 9.98 29.17 46.37
N TYR A 533 8.67 29.09 46.06
CA TYR A 533 8.12 28.12 45.14
C TYR A 533 8.67 28.32 43.71
N ILE A 534 8.69 29.56 43.25
CA ILE A 534 9.19 29.94 41.93
C ILE A 534 10.70 29.72 41.84
N GLN A 535 11.47 29.97 42.90
CA GLN A 535 12.90 29.71 42.96
C GLN A 535 13.21 28.22 42.98
N SER A 536 12.49 27.43 43.74
CA SER A 536 12.59 25.96 43.76
C SER A 536 12.33 25.36 42.38
N ASP A 537 11.26 25.81 41.71
CA ASP A 537 10.92 25.37 40.34
C ASP A 537 12.01 25.76 39.34
N LYS A 538 12.66 26.92 39.47
CA LYS A 538 13.80 27.34 38.64
C LYS A 538 15.05 26.49 38.92
N TYR A 539 15.37 26.19 40.18
CA TYR A 539 16.50 25.31 40.55
C TYR A 539 16.34 23.91 39.98
N LEU A 540 15.15 23.33 40.10
CA LEU A 540 14.84 22.01 39.50
C LEU A 540 15.04 22.02 38.01
N GLN A 541 14.65 23.08 37.33
CA GLN A 541 14.78 23.22 35.90
C GLN A 541 16.24 23.41 35.43
N ASP A 542 17.11 24.09 36.19
CA ASP A 542 18.52 24.21 35.88
C ASP A 542 19.28 22.88 36.08
N ILE A 543 18.93 22.11 37.12
CA ILE A 543 19.43 20.74 37.32
C ILE A 543 19.02 19.83 36.18
N VAL A 544 17.77 19.90 35.76
CA VAL A 544 17.25 19.11 34.58
C VAL A 544 18.02 19.45 33.32
N ARG A 545 18.32 20.75 33.07
CA ARG A 545 19.07 21.18 31.91
C ARG A 545 20.49 20.60 31.88
N ASP A 546 21.20 20.69 33.00
CA ASP A 546 22.59 20.25 33.11
C ASP A 546 22.69 18.71 33.05
N LYS A 547 21.76 18.01 33.67
CA LYS A 547 21.65 16.55 33.58
C LYS A 547 21.36 16.12 32.12
N ARG A 548 20.44 16.82 31.41
CA ARG A 548 20.15 16.58 30.01
C ARG A 548 21.36 16.73 29.10
N TYR A 549 22.14 17.79 29.30
CA TYR A 549 23.37 18.01 28.51
C TYR A 549 24.33 16.82 28.65
N TRP A 550 24.48 16.31 29.85
CA TRP A 550 25.35 15.17 30.12
C TRP A 550 24.73 13.84 29.67
N GLU A 551 23.41 13.65 29.79
CA GLU A 551 22.70 12.48 29.32
C GLU A 551 22.70 12.40 27.80
N THR A 552 22.43 13.52 27.12
CA THR A 552 22.50 13.59 25.64
C THR A 552 23.91 13.23 25.15
N LYS A 553 24.95 13.74 25.84
CA LYS A 553 26.34 13.38 25.51
C LYS A 553 26.59 11.88 25.73
N ARG A 554 26.12 11.34 26.86
CA ARG A 554 26.26 9.92 27.21
C ARG A 554 25.48 9.00 26.26
N GLN A 555 24.24 9.38 25.88
CA GLN A 555 23.47 8.67 24.88
C GLN A 555 24.12 8.70 23.49
N ASN A 556 24.66 9.84 23.07
CA ASN A 556 25.38 9.93 21.80
C ASN A 556 26.65 9.07 21.78
N ILE A 557 27.34 8.96 22.92
CA ILE A 557 28.47 8.04 23.05
C ILE A 557 28.00 6.60 22.95
N ARG A 558 26.97 6.20 23.73
CA ARG A 558 26.39 4.84 23.69
C ARG A 558 25.82 4.49 22.30
N LYS A 559 25.15 5.44 21.63
CA LYS A 559 24.68 5.23 20.24
C LYS A 559 25.85 4.95 19.29
N ARG A 560 26.97 5.67 19.47
CA ARG A 560 28.18 5.45 18.64
C ARG A 560 28.86 4.12 18.96
N GLU A 561 28.97 3.78 20.24
CA GLU A 561 29.52 2.50 20.71
C GLU A 561 28.69 1.33 20.14
N LYS A 562 27.37 1.39 20.26
CA LYS A 562 26.49 0.33 19.78
C LYS A 562 26.46 0.21 18.24
N VAL A 563 26.49 1.35 17.50
CA VAL A 563 26.67 1.33 16.04
C VAL A 563 28.01 0.71 15.65
N MET A 564 29.03 0.89 16.48
CA MET A 564 30.34 0.31 16.25
C MET A 564 30.33 -1.21 16.53
N GLU A 565 29.67 -1.66 17.60
CA GLU A 565 29.45 -3.08 17.91
C GLU A 565 28.62 -3.80 16.83
N ASP A 566 27.49 -3.22 16.40
CA ASP A 566 26.67 -3.79 15.32
C ASP A 566 27.43 -3.85 13.98
N THR A 567 28.30 -2.85 13.74
CA THR A 567 29.14 -2.83 12.55
C THR A 567 30.19 -3.93 12.59
N ILE A 568 30.79 -4.16 13.76
CA ILE A 568 31.75 -5.25 13.97
C ILE A 568 31.06 -6.60 13.80
N ALA A 569 29.93 -6.83 14.47
CA ALA A 569 29.16 -8.08 14.38
C ALA A 569 28.66 -8.38 12.95
N ARG A 570 28.39 -7.32 12.16
CA ARG A 570 28.04 -7.49 10.75
C ARG A 570 29.24 -7.85 9.90
N TYR A 571 30.39 -7.23 10.14
CA TYR A 571 31.63 -7.59 9.42
C TYR A 571 32.10 -9.00 9.79
N GLU A 572 31.90 -9.43 11.03
CA GLU A 572 32.22 -10.81 11.45
C GLU A 572 31.35 -11.82 10.73
N ARG A 573 30.05 -11.60 10.60
CA ARG A 573 29.14 -12.45 9.81
C ARG A 573 29.49 -12.44 8.32
N GLU A 574 29.73 -11.26 7.74
CA GLU A 574 30.16 -11.15 6.34
C GLU A 574 31.50 -11.89 6.08
N LEU A 575 32.40 -11.92 7.06
CA LEU A 575 33.64 -12.68 6.99
C LEU A 575 33.42 -14.21 7.07
N GLU A 576 32.52 -14.66 7.95
CA GLU A 576 32.15 -16.07 8.07
C GLU A 576 31.46 -16.58 6.77
N GLU A 577 30.53 -15.79 6.21
CA GLU A 577 29.88 -16.11 4.94
C GLU A 577 30.87 -16.15 3.76
N LEU A 578 31.82 -15.21 3.74
CA LEU A 578 32.89 -15.21 2.73
C LEU A 578 33.81 -16.42 2.86
N GLU A 579 34.13 -16.84 4.09
CA GLU A 579 34.93 -18.05 4.31
C GLU A 579 34.19 -19.33 3.92
N LYS A 580 32.88 -19.43 4.20
CA LYS A 580 32.02 -20.54 3.78
C LYS A 580 31.93 -20.61 2.25
N SER A 581 31.60 -19.50 1.61
CA SER A 581 31.50 -19.43 0.16
C SER A 581 32.84 -19.71 -0.56
N ARG A 582 33.95 -19.32 0.04
CA ARG A 582 35.29 -19.66 -0.48
C ARG A 582 35.58 -21.18 -0.40
N LYS A 583 35.20 -21.83 0.72
CA LYS A 583 35.33 -23.27 0.87
C LYS A 583 34.45 -24.02 -0.12
N GLU A 584 33.21 -23.60 -0.33
CA GLU A 584 32.29 -24.19 -1.31
C GLU A 584 32.78 -24.03 -2.76
N ILE A 585 33.28 -22.85 -3.13
CA ILE A 585 33.83 -22.60 -4.45
C ILE A 585 35.08 -23.49 -4.70
N LEU A 586 35.93 -23.63 -3.69
CA LEU A 586 37.12 -24.51 -3.78
C LEU A 586 36.74 -25.99 -3.87
N LYS A 587 35.70 -26.44 -3.13
CA LYS A 587 35.20 -27.80 -3.19
C LYS A 587 34.61 -28.11 -4.58
N LYS A 588 33.75 -27.24 -5.07
CA LYS A 588 33.14 -27.37 -6.41
C LYS A 588 34.16 -27.33 -7.55
N ALA A 589 35.13 -26.43 -7.45
CA ALA A 589 36.23 -26.40 -8.43
C ALA A 589 37.09 -27.67 -8.41
N LYS A 590 37.22 -28.31 -7.25
CA LYS A 590 37.91 -29.61 -7.13
C LYS A 590 37.10 -30.76 -7.76
N GLU A 591 35.78 -30.80 -7.47
CA GLU A 591 34.89 -31.81 -8.05
C GLU A 591 34.77 -31.64 -9.57
N ASP A 592 34.64 -30.41 -10.08
CA ASP A 592 34.63 -30.14 -11.52
C ASP A 592 35.96 -30.54 -12.19
N ALA A 593 37.10 -30.34 -11.52
CA ALA A 593 38.42 -30.77 -12.04
C ALA A 593 38.57 -32.31 -12.04
N GLU A 594 38.08 -33.00 -11.00
CA GLU A 594 38.07 -34.47 -10.93
C GLU A 594 37.19 -35.06 -12.03
N HIS A 595 36.00 -34.54 -12.27
CA HIS A 595 35.11 -34.97 -13.35
C HIS A 595 35.73 -34.76 -14.74
N LEU A 596 36.36 -33.62 -14.94
CA LEU A 596 37.02 -33.29 -16.21
C LEU A 596 38.22 -34.20 -16.47
N LEU A 597 38.97 -34.61 -15.43
CA LEU A 597 40.06 -35.60 -15.52
C LEU A 597 39.52 -37.00 -15.82
N GLU A 598 38.39 -37.41 -15.23
CA GLU A 598 37.72 -38.67 -15.52
C GLU A 598 37.22 -38.74 -16.97
N GLU A 599 36.53 -37.71 -17.45
CA GLU A 599 36.09 -37.62 -18.85
C GLU A 599 37.27 -37.61 -19.83
N SER A 600 38.33 -36.89 -19.50
CA SER A 600 39.55 -36.85 -20.30
C SER A 600 40.24 -38.21 -20.38
N ASN A 601 40.34 -38.91 -19.24
CA ASN A 601 40.94 -40.27 -19.22
C ASN A 601 40.08 -41.28 -19.99
N ALA A 602 38.74 -41.24 -19.82
CA ALA A 602 37.83 -42.09 -20.58
C ALA A 602 37.95 -41.87 -22.11
N LYS A 603 38.07 -40.63 -22.53
CA LYS A 603 38.27 -40.31 -23.96
C LYS A 603 39.64 -40.69 -24.48
N ILE A 604 40.69 -40.55 -23.69
CA ILE A 604 42.06 -41.01 -24.01
C ILE A 604 42.09 -42.55 -24.14
N GLU A 605 41.47 -43.29 -23.20
CA GLU A 605 41.34 -44.74 -23.26
C GLU A 605 40.55 -45.21 -24.47
N ASN A 606 39.42 -44.58 -24.78
CA ASN A 606 38.64 -44.88 -25.99
C ASN A 606 39.46 -44.58 -27.27
N THR A 607 40.22 -43.51 -27.30
CA THR A 607 41.08 -43.18 -28.45
C THR A 607 42.18 -44.17 -28.59
N ILE A 608 42.82 -44.62 -27.50
CA ILE A 608 43.88 -45.68 -27.51
C ILE A 608 43.26 -47.02 -27.94
N ARG A 609 42.04 -47.33 -27.50
CA ARG A 609 41.33 -48.55 -27.94
C ARG A 609 40.99 -48.49 -29.42
N THR A 610 40.42 -47.34 -29.89
CA THR A 610 40.14 -47.14 -31.33
C THR A 610 41.40 -47.25 -32.21
N ILE A 611 42.54 -46.70 -31.72
CA ILE A 611 43.80 -46.78 -32.39
C ILE A 611 44.38 -48.25 -32.37
N LYS A 612 44.19 -49.05 -31.31
CA LYS A 612 44.54 -50.43 -31.19
C LYS A 612 43.69 -51.37 -32.07
N GLU A 613 42.38 -51.08 -32.14
CA GLU A 613 41.44 -51.85 -32.97
C GLU A 613 41.54 -51.52 -34.45
N ALA A 614 42.10 -50.37 -34.81
CA ALA A 614 42.32 -49.92 -36.17
C ALA A 614 43.71 -50.35 -36.68
N GLN A 615 44.10 -51.60 -36.52
CA GLN A 615 45.30 -52.13 -37.15
C GLN A 615 45.22 -51.98 -38.67
N ALA A 616 45.94 -50.96 -39.25
CA ALA A 616 46.23 -50.74 -40.66
C ALA A 616 45.43 -49.65 -41.45
N GLU A 617 44.54 -48.84 -40.89
CA GLU A 617 44.03 -47.73 -41.70
C GLU A 617 44.47 -46.33 -41.17
N LYS A 618 45.37 -45.72 -41.95
CA LYS A 618 45.95 -44.39 -41.63
C LYS A 618 44.94 -43.31 -41.51
N GLU A 619 43.78 -43.43 -42.12
CA GLU A 619 42.65 -42.44 -42.03
C GLU A 619 41.89 -42.51 -40.73
N ARG A 620 41.55 -43.64 -40.17
CA ARG A 620 40.88 -43.83 -38.90
C ARG A 620 41.70 -43.32 -37.69
N THR A 621 43.04 -43.56 -37.77
CA THR A 621 43.95 -43.05 -36.71
C THR A 621 44.09 -41.53 -36.77
N ARG A 622 43.97 -40.95 -37.97
CA ARG A 622 43.96 -39.48 -38.15
C ARG A 622 42.66 -38.85 -37.63
N MET A 623 41.50 -39.49 -37.91
CA MET A 623 40.23 -39.03 -37.43
C MET A 623 40.13 -39.09 -35.88
N ALA A 624 40.56 -40.20 -35.26
CA ALA A 624 40.59 -40.34 -33.81
C ALA A 624 41.53 -39.34 -33.12
N ARG A 625 42.65 -38.96 -33.74
CA ARG A 625 43.55 -37.90 -33.27
C ARG A 625 42.93 -36.50 -33.46
N GLN A 626 42.17 -36.32 -34.51
CA GLN A 626 41.49 -35.05 -34.78
C GLN A 626 40.35 -34.81 -33.80
N GLU A 627 39.52 -35.82 -33.50
CA GLU A 627 38.46 -35.76 -32.46
C GLU A 627 39.02 -35.46 -31.05
N LEU A 628 40.20 -36.01 -30.69
CA LEU A 628 40.86 -35.69 -29.43
C LEU A 628 41.37 -34.24 -29.39
N THR A 629 41.82 -33.72 -30.53
CA THR A 629 42.31 -32.35 -30.65
C THR A 629 41.14 -31.37 -30.60
N ASP A 630 40.02 -31.71 -31.26
CA ASP A 630 38.81 -30.91 -31.25
C ASP A 630 38.15 -30.88 -29.84
N PHE A 631 38.17 -32.03 -29.13
CA PHE A 631 37.72 -32.08 -27.75
C PHE A 631 38.55 -31.20 -26.81
N ARG A 632 39.91 -31.28 -26.98
CA ARG A 632 40.82 -30.44 -26.20
C ARG A 632 40.57 -28.94 -26.45
N GLN A 633 40.31 -28.55 -27.71
CA GLN A 633 39.96 -27.17 -28.07
C GLN A 633 38.56 -26.75 -27.50
N GLN A 634 37.60 -27.70 -27.47
CA GLN A 634 36.27 -27.44 -26.90
C GLN A 634 36.34 -27.24 -25.36
N VAL A 635 37.14 -28.04 -24.65
CA VAL A 635 37.39 -27.90 -23.21
C VAL A 635 38.08 -26.58 -22.90
N GLU A 636 39.11 -26.20 -23.67
CA GLU A 636 39.84 -24.94 -23.49
C GLU A 636 38.95 -23.71 -23.82
N ALA A 637 37.98 -23.81 -24.74
CA ALA A 637 37.06 -22.77 -25.10
C ALA A 637 35.88 -22.64 -24.09
N ALA A 638 35.38 -23.78 -23.58
CA ALA A 638 34.34 -23.83 -22.60
C ALA A 638 34.77 -23.23 -21.23
N ASP A 639 36.02 -23.55 -20.81
CA ASP A 639 36.60 -23.01 -19.59
C ASP A 639 36.75 -21.47 -19.65
N LYS A 640 37.19 -20.93 -20.81
CA LYS A 640 37.29 -19.46 -20.97
C LYS A 640 35.94 -18.77 -20.97
N ALA A 641 34.96 -19.30 -21.70
CA ALA A 641 33.64 -18.70 -21.80
C ALA A 641 32.88 -18.77 -20.48
N ALA A 642 32.91 -19.91 -19.76
CA ALA A 642 32.27 -20.09 -18.46
C ALA A 642 32.92 -19.23 -17.36
N LEU A 643 34.22 -19.01 -17.39
CA LEU A 643 34.95 -18.17 -16.47
C LEU A 643 34.65 -16.68 -16.71
N GLU A 644 34.63 -16.26 -17.97
CA GLU A 644 34.30 -14.88 -18.36
C GLU A 644 32.85 -14.54 -18.05
N GLU A 645 31.88 -15.43 -18.26
CA GLU A 645 30.46 -15.21 -17.97
C GLU A 645 30.20 -15.18 -16.47
N LYS A 646 30.83 -16.07 -15.68
CA LYS A 646 30.69 -16.05 -14.20
C LYS A 646 31.36 -14.81 -13.60
N ILE A 647 32.48 -14.36 -14.13
CA ILE A 647 33.15 -13.11 -13.70
C ILE A 647 32.31 -11.90 -14.09
N ALA A 648 31.73 -11.86 -15.30
CA ALA A 648 30.89 -10.79 -15.75
C ALA A 648 29.62 -10.66 -14.89
N ARG A 649 28.88 -11.76 -14.63
CA ARG A 649 27.70 -11.79 -13.76
C ARG A 649 27.99 -11.42 -12.29
N LYS A 650 29.15 -11.84 -11.75
CA LYS A 650 29.57 -11.44 -10.40
C LYS A 650 30.00 -9.97 -10.33
N MET A 651 30.66 -9.47 -11.36
CA MET A 651 31.06 -8.06 -11.46
C MET A 651 29.84 -7.14 -11.62
N GLU A 652 28.83 -7.55 -12.34
CA GLU A 652 27.58 -6.84 -12.53
C GLU A 652 26.79 -6.77 -11.22
N LYS A 653 26.60 -7.91 -10.53
CA LYS A 653 25.97 -7.96 -9.19
C LYS A 653 26.74 -7.15 -8.12
N LEU A 654 28.08 -7.11 -8.21
CA LEU A 654 28.90 -6.29 -7.31
C LEU A 654 28.82 -4.80 -7.67
N ARG A 655 28.71 -4.43 -8.96
CA ARG A 655 28.46 -3.05 -9.41
C ARG A 655 27.09 -2.58 -8.97
N GLU A 656 26.03 -3.35 -9.17
CA GLU A 656 24.69 -3.04 -8.71
C GLU A 656 24.61 -2.90 -7.17
N LYS A 657 25.25 -3.82 -6.42
CA LYS A 657 25.37 -3.70 -4.96
C LYS A 657 26.18 -2.47 -4.53
N GLN A 658 27.23 -2.10 -5.27
CA GLN A 658 28.02 -0.88 -4.99
C GLN A 658 27.25 0.39 -5.35
N GLU A 659 26.48 0.40 -6.43
CA GLU A 659 25.63 1.56 -6.81
C GLU A 659 24.50 1.74 -5.83
N ARG A 660 23.79 0.67 -5.42
CA ARG A 660 22.79 0.72 -4.34
C ARG A 660 23.39 1.15 -2.98
N LYS A 661 24.65 0.78 -2.69
CA LYS A 661 25.38 1.27 -1.49
C LYS A 661 25.85 2.72 -1.63
N LYS A 662 26.21 3.19 -2.83
CA LYS A 662 26.55 4.59 -3.08
C LYS A 662 25.34 5.50 -3.00
N ASP A 663 24.17 5.08 -3.49
CA ASP A 663 22.92 5.83 -3.39
C ASP A 663 22.41 5.90 -1.95
N LYS A 664 22.56 4.82 -1.15
CA LYS A 664 22.27 4.86 0.30
C LYS A 664 23.27 5.72 1.09
N LYS A 665 24.55 5.74 0.69
CA LYS A 665 25.58 6.55 1.34
C LYS A 665 25.47 8.04 0.99
N ASN A 666 25.01 8.38 -0.22
CA ASN A 666 24.74 9.77 -0.62
C ASN A 666 23.47 10.35 0.06
N LYS A 667 22.54 9.51 0.54
CA LYS A 667 21.39 9.98 1.33
C LYS A 667 21.69 10.16 2.82
N GLN A 668 22.79 9.59 3.34
CA GLN A 668 23.21 9.75 4.75
C GLN A 668 24.35 10.74 4.97
N ALA A 669 24.99 11.27 3.91
CA ALA A 669 26.16 12.13 3.99
C ALA A 669 25.86 13.63 3.82
N ASN A 670 24.65 14.10 4.09
CA ASN A 670 24.32 15.53 4.10
C ASN A 670 24.17 16.05 5.54
N GLN A 671 25.28 16.04 6.29
CA GLN A 671 25.51 16.97 7.40
C GLN A 671 26.93 17.56 7.22
N PRO A 672 27.11 18.90 7.35
CA PRO A 672 28.29 19.56 6.85
C PRO A 672 29.45 19.42 7.83
N ALA A 673 30.49 18.71 7.41
CA ALA A 673 31.82 18.86 7.98
C ALA A 673 32.55 20.01 7.28
N ALA A 674 33.15 20.88 8.05
CA ALA A 674 33.90 22.06 7.58
C ALA A 674 34.91 21.70 6.49
N GLN A 675 34.79 22.36 5.33
CA GLN A 675 35.75 22.27 4.22
C GLN A 675 36.79 23.38 4.33
N PRO A 676 38.01 23.12 3.85
CA PRO A 676 39.06 24.12 3.78
C PRO A 676 38.75 25.17 2.71
N VAL A 677 39.08 26.41 3.01
CA VAL A 677 38.79 27.62 2.21
C VAL A 677 39.45 27.53 0.84
N PRO A 678 38.73 27.61 -0.30
CA PRO A 678 39.29 27.72 -1.62
C PRO A 678 39.67 29.20 -1.90
N LYS A 679 40.82 29.41 -2.53
CA LYS A 679 41.28 30.72 -3.03
C LYS A 679 40.23 31.32 -3.94
N VAL A 680 39.79 32.54 -3.60
CA VAL A 680 38.80 33.31 -4.38
C VAL A 680 39.44 33.80 -5.68
N VAL A 681 38.99 33.30 -6.81
CA VAL A 681 39.23 33.84 -8.14
C VAL A 681 38.13 34.87 -8.43
N PRO A 682 38.48 36.11 -8.86
CA PRO A 682 37.50 37.17 -9.10
C PRO A 682 36.52 36.80 -10.24
N ILE A 683 35.23 37.14 -10.03
CA ILE A 683 34.15 36.90 -11.00
C ILE A 683 34.31 37.87 -12.17
N GLN A 684 34.16 37.42 -13.42
CA GLN A 684 34.24 38.20 -14.64
C GLN A 684 32.90 38.22 -15.41
N ALA A 685 32.72 39.21 -16.28
CA ALA A 685 31.56 39.24 -17.16
C ALA A 685 31.58 38.03 -18.09
N GLY A 686 30.46 37.34 -18.20
CA GLY A 686 30.31 36.07 -18.90
C GLY A 686 30.31 34.81 -18.00
N ASP A 687 30.78 34.93 -16.75
CA ASP A 687 30.78 33.80 -15.81
C ASP A 687 29.37 33.40 -15.40
N TYR A 688 29.17 32.06 -15.19
CA TYR A 688 27.95 31.57 -14.60
C TYR A 688 28.06 31.65 -13.07
N VAL A 689 27.05 32.30 -12.45
CA VAL A 689 27.03 32.58 -11.01
C VAL A 689 25.67 32.25 -10.41
N ARG A 690 25.67 31.98 -9.11
CA ARG A 690 24.44 31.88 -8.30
C ARG A 690 24.51 32.82 -7.11
N ILE A 691 23.37 33.24 -6.62
CA ILE A 691 23.28 34.03 -5.38
C ILE A 691 23.49 33.09 -4.21
N LYS A 692 24.34 33.45 -3.23
CA LYS A 692 24.57 32.65 -2.01
C LYS A 692 23.25 32.33 -1.32
N GLY A 693 22.95 31.04 -1.16
CA GLY A 693 21.73 30.55 -0.55
C GLY A 693 20.57 30.31 -1.55
N GLN A 694 20.77 30.48 -2.86
CA GLN A 694 19.79 30.16 -3.90
C GLN A 694 20.34 29.13 -4.89
N THR A 695 19.47 28.34 -5.49
CA THR A 695 19.83 27.25 -6.43
C THR A 695 19.86 27.71 -7.89
N SER A 696 19.33 28.89 -8.19
CA SER A 696 19.23 29.44 -9.57
C SER A 696 20.58 29.91 -10.07
N VAL A 697 21.01 29.43 -11.25
CA VAL A 697 22.25 29.82 -11.92
C VAL A 697 21.93 30.88 -12.96
N GLY A 698 22.64 32.01 -12.94
CA GLY A 698 22.52 33.09 -13.89
C GLY A 698 23.86 33.43 -14.51
N GLN A 699 23.87 34.13 -15.64
CA GLN A 699 25.07 34.59 -16.31
C GLN A 699 25.33 36.09 -16.03
N VAL A 700 26.55 36.43 -15.65
CA VAL A 700 26.96 37.83 -15.42
C VAL A 700 27.06 38.56 -16.75
N MET A 701 26.23 39.58 -16.96
CA MET A 701 26.22 40.38 -18.17
C MET A 701 27.18 41.56 -18.06
N GLU A 702 27.23 42.23 -16.93
CA GLU A 702 28.06 43.41 -16.67
C GLU A 702 28.52 43.49 -15.22
N LEU A 703 29.73 43.97 -14.99
CA LEU A 703 30.29 44.24 -13.68
C LEU A 703 30.56 45.76 -13.55
N ASN A 704 29.78 46.43 -12.70
CA ASN A 704 29.93 47.85 -12.41
C ASN A 704 30.43 48.05 -10.96
N GLY A 705 31.75 47.99 -10.78
CA GLY A 705 32.40 48.16 -9.49
C GLY A 705 32.01 47.07 -8.46
N LYS A 706 31.18 47.41 -7.43
CA LYS A 706 30.72 46.48 -6.40
C LYS A 706 29.41 45.75 -6.74
N ASN A 707 28.78 46.05 -7.88
CA ASN A 707 27.52 45.45 -8.30
C ASN A 707 27.70 44.72 -9.65
N ALA A 708 27.02 43.60 -9.79
CA ALA A 708 26.96 42.78 -11.00
C ALA A 708 25.52 42.69 -11.51
N VAL A 709 25.33 42.89 -12.81
CA VAL A 709 24.07 42.62 -13.49
C VAL A 709 24.10 41.18 -13.96
N VAL A 710 23.25 40.35 -13.36
CA VAL A 710 23.18 38.91 -13.64
C VAL A 710 21.84 38.59 -14.28
N MET A 711 21.86 37.79 -15.34
CA MET A 711 20.67 37.29 -16.02
C MET A 711 20.31 35.90 -15.49
N PHE A 712 19.22 35.79 -14.75
CA PHE A 712 18.61 34.52 -14.30
C PHE A 712 17.43 34.20 -15.22
N GLY A 713 17.64 33.34 -16.22
CA GLY A 713 16.64 33.06 -17.24
C GLY A 713 16.31 34.31 -18.07
N LEU A 714 15.08 34.83 -17.99
CA LEU A 714 14.64 36.04 -18.71
C LEU A 714 14.67 37.33 -17.84
N MET A 715 15.08 37.25 -16.58
CA MET A 715 15.07 38.38 -15.64
C MET A 715 16.51 38.92 -15.43
N LYS A 716 16.69 40.22 -15.66
CA LYS A 716 17.92 40.92 -15.29
C LYS A 716 17.82 41.42 -13.85
N THR A 717 18.76 41.01 -13.02
CA THR A 717 18.80 41.40 -11.60
C THR A 717 20.15 42.02 -11.26
N ASN A 718 20.14 43.13 -10.54
CA ASN A 718 21.36 43.80 -10.09
C ASN A 718 21.69 43.30 -8.67
N VAL A 719 22.80 42.57 -8.52
CA VAL A 719 23.20 41.93 -7.27
C VAL A 719 24.62 42.34 -6.89
N LYS A 720 24.90 42.58 -5.60
CA LYS A 720 26.24 42.87 -5.11
C LYS A 720 27.17 41.67 -5.38
N ALA A 721 28.37 41.92 -5.95
CA ALA A 721 29.34 40.89 -6.32
C ALA A 721 29.74 39.98 -5.14
N GLU A 722 29.72 40.49 -3.90
CA GLU A 722 29.98 39.74 -2.65
C GLU A 722 28.96 38.65 -2.33
N ARG A 723 27.75 38.73 -2.92
CA ARG A 723 26.64 37.74 -2.75
C ARG A 723 26.60 36.70 -3.85
N LEU A 724 27.52 36.72 -4.79
CA LEU A 724 27.58 35.79 -5.91
C LEU A 724 28.68 34.74 -5.69
N GLU A 725 28.38 33.50 -6.12
CA GLU A 725 29.32 32.40 -6.18
C GLU A 725 29.38 31.87 -7.61
N ARG A 726 30.56 31.46 -8.07
CA ARG A 726 30.71 30.80 -9.38
C ARG A 726 29.93 29.48 -9.41
N ALA A 727 29.22 29.22 -10.50
CA ALA A 727 28.50 28.00 -10.78
C ALA A 727 28.92 27.42 -12.14
N GLU A 728 28.83 26.11 -12.30
CA GLU A 728 29.11 25.46 -13.58
C GLU A 728 28.01 25.77 -14.61
N ALA A 729 28.39 25.90 -15.88
CA ALA A 729 27.45 26.13 -16.98
C ALA A 729 26.49 24.95 -17.12
N PRO A 730 25.19 25.16 -17.27
CA PRO A 730 24.24 24.07 -17.47
C PRO A 730 24.51 23.36 -18.81
N LYS A 731 24.68 22.04 -18.79
CA LYS A 731 24.87 21.23 -19.99
C LYS A 731 23.61 21.31 -20.88
N GLN A 732 23.78 21.90 -22.06
CA GLN A 732 22.72 21.98 -23.08
C GLN A 732 22.44 20.57 -23.63
N SER A 733 21.25 20.05 -23.40
CA SER A 733 20.63 19.02 -24.25
C SER A 733 19.73 19.73 -25.25
N LEU A 734 20.07 19.61 -26.52
CA LEU A 734 19.25 20.03 -27.64
C LEU A 734 17.97 19.19 -27.67
N ASN A 735 16.84 19.78 -27.26
CA ASN A 735 15.54 19.52 -27.87
C ASN A 735 14.57 20.64 -27.49
N THR A 736 14.09 21.28 -28.54
CA THR A 736 13.11 22.35 -28.54
C THR A 736 11.74 21.89 -28.11
N ALA A 737 11.25 22.34 -26.94
CA ALA A 737 9.84 22.65 -26.68
C ALA A 737 9.78 23.51 -25.41
N LYS A 738 9.05 24.63 -25.50
CA LYS A 738 8.81 25.55 -24.38
C LYS A 738 8.23 24.80 -23.17
N ALA A 739 9.04 24.59 -22.14
CA ALA A 739 8.57 24.04 -20.86
C ALA A 739 8.61 25.13 -19.80
N THR A 740 7.46 25.50 -19.33
CA THR A 740 7.23 26.27 -18.10
C THR A 740 7.69 25.42 -16.93
N PHE A 741 8.54 25.95 -16.05
CA PHE A 741 9.03 25.24 -14.85
C PHE A 741 7.88 25.01 -13.86
N VAL A 742 7.48 23.77 -13.71
CA VAL A 742 6.56 23.31 -12.66
C VAL A 742 7.38 22.57 -11.60
N SER A 743 7.16 22.85 -10.31
CA SER A 743 7.87 22.19 -9.21
C SER A 743 7.59 20.68 -9.20
N SER A 744 8.50 19.87 -8.64
CA SER A 744 8.37 18.41 -8.57
C SER A 744 7.09 17.95 -7.87
N GLU A 745 6.62 18.66 -6.85
CA GLU A 745 5.33 18.41 -6.17
C GLU A 745 4.12 18.63 -7.09
N THR A 746 4.22 19.61 -8.00
CA THR A 746 3.15 19.87 -8.97
C THR A 746 3.15 18.80 -10.07
N GLN A 747 4.31 18.25 -10.41
CA GLN A 747 4.42 17.12 -11.36
C GLN A 747 3.86 15.82 -10.79
N GLU A 748 4.12 15.50 -9.52
CA GLU A 748 3.53 14.32 -8.86
C GLU A 748 2.01 14.45 -8.72
N ARG A 749 1.50 15.62 -8.32
CA ARG A 749 0.05 15.89 -8.29
C ARG A 749 -0.59 15.85 -9.69
N MET A 750 0.10 16.32 -10.72
CA MET A 750 -0.37 16.20 -12.10
C MET A 750 -0.37 14.73 -12.58
N TYR A 751 0.60 13.92 -12.16
CA TYR A 751 0.68 12.52 -12.51
C TYR A 751 -0.40 11.70 -11.81
N GLU A 752 -0.68 11.94 -10.52
CA GLU A 752 -1.80 11.34 -9.78
C GLU A 752 -3.16 11.75 -10.36
N LYS A 753 -3.35 13.03 -10.69
CA LYS A 753 -4.56 13.50 -11.38
C LYS A 753 -4.73 12.86 -12.75
N LYS A 754 -3.63 12.62 -13.48
CA LYS A 754 -3.66 11.98 -14.80
C LYS A 754 -4.05 10.50 -14.73
N LEU A 755 -3.64 9.79 -13.69
CA LEU A 755 -4.01 8.38 -13.45
C LEU A 755 -5.46 8.21 -13.01
N ASN A 756 -6.01 9.18 -12.26
CA ASN A 756 -7.35 9.08 -11.64
C ASN A 756 -8.42 9.94 -12.34
N PHE A 757 -8.09 10.64 -13.42
CA PHE A 757 -9.02 11.51 -14.12
C PHE A 757 -10.07 10.70 -14.87
N LYS A 758 -11.34 10.88 -14.50
CA LYS A 758 -12.49 10.30 -15.22
C LYS A 758 -12.87 11.22 -16.38
N GLN A 759 -13.02 10.67 -17.59
CA GLN A 759 -13.37 11.45 -18.78
C GLN A 759 -14.85 11.86 -18.84
N ASP A 760 -15.66 11.43 -17.87
CA ASP A 760 -17.09 11.69 -17.79
C ASP A 760 -17.43 12.39 -16.47
N ILE A 761 -18.27 13.42 -16.52
CA ILE A 761 -18.88 14.06 -15.36
C ILE A 761 -20.42 13.99 -15.45
N ASP A 762 -21.08 13.63 -14.35
CA ASP A 762 -22.54 13.58 -14.26
C ASP A 762 -23.06 14.77 -13.42
N VAL A 763 -23.74 15.69 -14.06
CA VAL A 763 -24.32 16.90 -13.45
C VAL A 763 -25.85 16.87 -13.44
N ARG A 764 -26.46 15.71 -13.69
CA ARG A 764 -27.92 15.56 -13.65
C ARG A 764 -28.45 15.79 -12.25
N GLY A 765 -29.53 16.56 -12.13
CA GLY A 765 -30.16 16.89 -10.85
C GLY A 765 -29.46 18.00 -10.03
N MET A 766 -28.33 18.55 -10.51
CA MET A 766 -27.69 19.71 -9.91
C MET A 766 -28.44 21.00 -10.27
N ARG A 767 -28.33 22.02 -9.41
CA ARG A 767 -28.79 23.38 -9.74
C ARG A 767 -27.87 24.00 -10.79
N GLY A 768 -28.38 24.94 -11.58
CA GLY A 768 -27.64 25.53 -12.71
C GLY A 768 -26.27 26.09 -12.31
N ASP A 769 -26.18 26.82 -11.20
CA ASP A 769 -24.94 27.41 -10.71
C ASP A 769 -23.95 26.34 -10.22
N GLU A 770 -24.44 25.32 -9.53
CA GLU A 770 -23.62 24.20 -9.04
C GLU A 770 -23.08 23.35 -10.22
N ALA A 771 -23.91 23.13 -11.23
CA ALA A 771 -23.52 22.40 -12.43
C ALA A 771 -22.45 23.15 -13.23
N ILE A 772 -22.56 24.48 -13.37
CA ILE A 772 -21.53 25.28 -14.05
C ILE A 772 -20.23 25.24 -13.27
N GLN A 773 -20.26 25.37 -11.96
CA GLN A 773 -19.06 25.32 -11.13
C GLN A 773 -18.37 23.96 -11.21
N ALA A 774 -19.13 22.87 -11.17
CA ALA A 774 -18.60 21.51 -11.30
C ALA A 774 -17.96 21.27 -12.67
N VAL A 775 -18.63 21.74 -13.75
CA VAL A 775 -18.10 21.67 -15.12
C VAL A 775 -16.86 22.53 -15.29
N THR A 776 -16.80 23.71 -14.66
CA THR A 776 -15.60 24.59 -14.70
C THR A 776 -14.38 23.86 -14.16
N TYR A 777 -14.47 23.33 -12.94
CA TYR A 777 -13.35 22.56 -12.35
C TYR A 777 -12.97 21.33 -13.16
N PHE A 778 -13.96 20.64 -13.70
CA PHE A 778 -13.75 19.46 -14.52
C PHE A 778 -13.03 19.76 -15.85
N ILE A 779 -13.39 20.85 -16.53
CA ILE A 779 -12.75 21.28 -17.78
C ILE A 779 -11.32 21.82 -17.50
N ASP A 780 -11.13 22.57 -16.42
CA ASP A 780 -9.80 23.03 -16.01
C ASP A 780 -8.88 21.84 -15.68
N ASP A 781 -9.37 20.85 -14.96
CA ASP A 781 -8.61 19.62 -14.66
C ASP A 781 -8.34 18.82 -15.95
N ALA A 782 -9.29 18.71 -16.88
CA ALA A 782 -9.12 18.03 -18.15
C ALA A 782 -8.05 18.68 -19.04
N ILE A 783 -8.03 20.02 -19.10
CA ILE A 783 -7.00 20.80 -19.82
C ILE A 783 -5.64 20.61 -19.14
N LEU A 784 -5.58 20.65 -17.82
CA LEU A 784 -4.36 20.48 -17.04
C LEU A 784 -3.73 19.08 -17.22
N VAL A 785 -4.57 18.05 -17.28
CA VAL A 785 -4.17 16.64 -17.49
C VAL A 785 -3.82 16.35 -18.96
N GLY A 786 -4.27 17.22 -19.89
CA GLY A 786 -4.02 17.08 -21.33
C GLY A 786 -4.90 16.02 -21.99
N VAL A 787 -6.14 15.86 -21.51
CA VAL A 787 -7.13 14.95 -22.13
C VAL A 787 -7.75 15.63 -23.34
N SER A 788 -7.80 14.94 -24.47
CA SER A 788 -8.28 15.50 -25.75
C SER A 788 -9.80 15.53 -25.88
N ARG A 789 -10.52 14.69 -25.11
CA ARG A 789 -11.99 14.59 -25.18
C ARG A 789 -12.59 14.22 -23.83
N VAL A 790 -13.68 14.90 -23.46
CA VAL A 790 -14.45 14.63 -22.24
C VAL A 790 -15.96 14.67 -22.52
N ARG A 791 -16.77 14.09 -21.63
CA ARG A 791 -18.23 14.01 -21.76
C ARG A 791 -18.91 14.58 -20.52
N ILE A 792 -19.95 15.35 -20.72
CA ILE A 792 -20.74 15.99 -19.67
C ILE A 792 -22.19 15.49 -19.76
N LEU A 793 -22.64 14.74 -18.77
CA LEU A 793 -23.98 14.16 -18.68
C LEU A 793 -24.89 15.14 -17.94
N HIS A 794 -25.76 15.84 -18.68
CA HIS A 794 -26.73 16.82 -18.12
C HIS A 794 -28.19 16.39 -18.23
N GLY A 795 -28.46 15.29 -18.96
CA GLY A 795 -29.83 14.78 -19.20
C GLY A 795 -30.61 15.52 -20.29
N THR A 796 -31.76 14.97 -20.62
CA THR A 796 -32.65 15.48 -21.69
C THR A 796 -33.82 16.32 -21.16
N GLY A 797 -33.93 16.62 -19.84
CA GLY A 797 -35.07 17.32 -19.25
C GLY A 797 -35.46 18.64 -19.92
N THR A 798 -35.63 19.72 -19.19
CA THR A 798 -36.03 21.05 -19.70
C THR A 798 -34.99 21.71 -20.62
N GLY A 799 -33.78 21.13 -20.76
CA GLY A 799 -32.68 21.65 -21.57
C GLY A 799 -31.93 22.84 -20.98
N ILE A 800 -32.30 23.31 -19.79
CA ILE A 800 -31.66 24.46 -19.11
C ILE A 800 -30.18 24.20 -18.85
N LEU A 801 -29.82 23.06 -18.24
CA LEU A 801 -28.44 22.69 -17.97
C LEU A 801 -27.60 22.60 -19.26
N ARG A 802 -28.16 21.99 -20.29
CA ARG A 802 -27.49 21.90 -21.61
C ARG A 802 -27.19 23.29 -22.18
N THR A 803 -28.11 24.23 -22.11
CA THR A 803 -27.93 25.60 -22.59
C THR A 803 -26.86 26.35 -21.77
N LEU A 804 -26.93 26.30 -20.46
CA LEU A 804 -25.97 26.97 -19.57
C LEU A 804 -24.55 26.41 -19.74
N ILE A 805 -24.40 25.10 -19.78
CA ILE A 805 -23.09 24.43 -19.97
C ILE A 805 -22.50 24.81 -21.33
N ARG A 806 -23.29 24.84 -22.42
CA ARG A 806 -22.80 25.23 -23.74
C ARG A 806 -22.42 26.70 -23.84
N GLN A 807 -23.16 27.59 -23.16
CA GLN A 807 -22.81 28.99 -23.06
C GLN A 807 -21.44 29.16 -22.35
N TYR A 808 -21.24 28.44 -21.28
CA TYR A 808 -19.96 28.43 -20.58
C TYR A 808 -18.81 27.86 -21.44
N LEU A 809 -19.00 26.70 -22.08
CA LEU A 809 -17.97 26.05 -22.91
C LEU A 809 -17.54 26.95 -24.12
N ALA A 810 -18.44 27.76 -24.64
CA ALA A 810 -18.13 28.72 -25.71
C ALA A 810 -17.16 29.84 -25.24
N THR A 811 -17.06 30.10 -23.94
CA THR A 811 -16.17 31.12 -23.35
C THR A 811 -14.79 30.58 -23.00
N VAL A 812 -14.58 29.27 -22.98
CA VAL A 812 -13.34 28.64 -22.53
C VAL A 812 -12.32 28.52 -23.69
N PRO A 813 -11.15 29.18 -23.59
CA PRO A 813 -10.17 29.19 -24.71
C PRO A 813 -9.54 27.83 -25.03
N GLY A 814 -9.60 26.88 -24.08
CA GLY A 814 -9.08 25.50 -24.20
C GLY A 814 -10.03 24.53 -24.92
N VAL A 815 -11.29 24.92 -25.16
CA VAL A 815 -12.27 24.12 -25.86
C VAL A 815 -12.13 24.33 -27.35
N LYS A 816 -11.98 23.26 -28.12
CA LYS A 816 -11.88 23.29 -29.58
C LYS A 816 -13.26 23.19 -30.24
N HIS A 817 -14.08 22.26 -29.76
CA HIS A 817 -15.42 21.99 -30.31
C HIS A 817 -16.25 21.27 -29.24
N PHE A 818 -17.55 21.42 -29.28
CA PHE A 818 -18.50 20.64 -28.50
C PHE A 818 -19.77 20.32 -29.30
N GLN A 819 -20.30 19.10 -29.09
CA GLN A 819 -21.48 18.59 -29.82
C GLN A 819 -22.29 17.63 -28.93
N ASP A 820 -23.47 17.25 -29.37
CA ASP A 820 -24.23 16.19 -28.73
C ASP A 820 -23.56 14.83 -28.98
N GLU A 821 -23.69 13.93 -28.04
CA GLU A 821 -23.25 12.55 -28.19
C GLU A 821 -24.13 11.84 -29.23
N HIS A 822 -23.60 10.76 -29.81
CA HIS A 822 -24.34 9.93 -30.74
C HIS A 822 -25.61 9.36 -30.08
N VAL A 823 -26.72 9.29 -30.81
CA VAL A 823 -28.05 8.89 -30.31
C VAL A 823 -28.00 7.54 -29.56
N GLN A 824 -27.16 6.62 -30.01
CA GLN A 824 -26.98 5.30 -29.37
C GLN A 824 -26.29 5.36 -28.02
N PHE A 825 -25.58 6.44 -27.69
CA PHE A 825 -24.78 6.59 -26.45
C PHE A 825 -25.31 7.70 -25.52
N GLY A 826 -26.54 8.15 -25.70
CA GLY A 826 -27.20 9.13 -24.83
C GLY A 826 -27.65 10.42 -25.52
N GLY A 827 -27.30 10.64 -26.79
CA GLY A 827 -27.80 11.72 -27.64
C GLY A 827 -27.73 13.10 -27.02
N ALA A 828 -28.83 13.87 -27.14
CA ALA A 828 -28.94 15.26 -26.64
C ALA A 828 -28.86 15.41 -25.10
N GLY A 829 -28.77 14.32 -24.35
CA GLY A 829 -28.57 14.32 -22.88
C GLY A 829 -27.10 14.42 -22.45
N ILE A 830 -26.17 14.30 -23.39
CA ILE A 830 -24.73 14.34 -23.15
C ILE A 830 -24.08 15.33 -24.12
N THR A 831 -23.23 16.22 -23.62
CA THR A 831 -22.39 17.08 -24.44
C THR A 831 -20.95 16.54 -24.43
N VAL A 832 -20.45 16.22 -25.61
CA VAL A 832 -19.06 15.85 -25.86
C VAL A 832 -18.25 17.09 -26.12
N VAL A 833 -17.10 17.23 -25.45
CA VAL A 833 -16.23 18.41 -25.57
C VAL A 833 -14.86 17.96 -26.05
N ASP A 834 -14.40 18.47 -27.17
CA ASP A 834 -13.05 18.31 -27.68
C ASP A 834 -12.17 19.47 -27.19
N LEU A 835 -11.07 19.14 -26.49
CA LEU A 835 -10.12 20.10 -25.97
C LEU A 835 -8.91 20.25 -26.92
N LYS A 836 -8.22 21.39 -26.82
CA LYS A 836 -7.07 21.73 -27.70
C LYS A 836 -5.82 20.95 -27.31
#